data_f2946d510de921ec502e970882e5d37c
#
_entry.id   f2946d510de921ec502e970882e5d37c
#
_cell.length_a   1.000
_cell.length_b   1.000
_cell.length_c   1.000
_cell.angle_alpha   90.00
_cell.angle_beta   90.00
_cell.angle_gamma   90.00
#
_symmetry.space_group_name_H-M   'P 1'
#
loop_
_entity.id
_entity.type
_entity.pdbx_description
1 polymer ?
#
loop_
_entity_poly.entity_id
_entity_poly.type
_entity_poly.pdbx_seq_one_letter_code
_entity_poly.pdbx_strand_id
1 'polypeptide(L)'
;MQAWGKFGFAWRGADLGKFDVPWGLATDAEGNLYVSDTSNARIQKFTSDGTALLKWGRDGSFDGAFFFPRGVAVDFVGNIFVADESNNRIQKFDARGSFLAKWGREGAGPGQFKSPWGIACDALGNVYVVDTGNHRIQKFDGNGTFLCAWGNRGRTEGQLNYPYGIAVDKEGAVYVVDSGNGRVLKYVPTDEEINRGKDDATTSQVPSETPAPSSVAVKAGDTETFLSWMEVPGAQSYNLYFNTVPKLTTQSATKIEGVTNPYVHTGLSNDTPYHYAVTAVFETGAESEMSSEVTATPVLIDITAPQNPYAVINHGAFMTNTPEVIVTISANDVDSGVGAYFISEAPMTPMAGTPGWVDVTPATKFGATIPFIMSPGDGQKSVYVWFKDEGGNVSTPASATILVNTSGYLCVSQWGRTGRGASLLHGGEFMAPIYGLSIDQQGSLFVVDNGNNRVQKFDNAGNFIILWGNFGSANANFHNPTGIACDGKGDVWVVDTNNHRVQKFDGKLGGYLMKFGSRGNGEGQFNSPWGIAVDRVRGYIYVVDSANFRVQKFDMNGEFIMSWGSFGSGDGQFYFPRGVAVDQADGFVYIVDMGNHRIQKFDTSTNVLPQLLAKWGGSAEAGHASSPLAQEAGQLRSPWGITVDGAGDVYVSDTGNHRIEKFDREGNFITQWGGFGNGKGQFNFPYGIAVDARGSVFVVDSGNTRVEQFMPADEGSEQLQEEAETTAEIEQAQGTSGA
;
A
#
# COMPACT_ATOMS: atom_id res chain seq x y z
N MET A 1 3.25 -11.88 -34.24
CA MET A 1 3.99 -11.94 -32.96
C MET A 1 3.27 -11.01 -32.00
N GLN A 2 2.74 -11.52 -30.90
CA GLN A 2 2.00 -10.73 -29.91
C GLN A 2 2.87 -10.60 -28.66
N ALA A 3 3.12 -9.36 -28.21
CA ALA A 3 3.88 -9.08 -27.00
C ALA A 3 2.97 -8.40 -25.98
N TRP A 4 3.01 -8.87 -24.76
CA TRP A 4 2.24 -8.33 -23.65
C TRP A 4 3.06 -8.29 -22.34
N GLY A 5 2.58 -7.51 -21.39
CA GLY A 5 3.32 -7.14 -20.18
C GLY A 5 3.98 -5.77 -20.31
N LYS A 6 4.15 -5.09 -19.21
CA LYS A 6 4.85 -3.80 -19.10
C LYS A 6 5.84 -3.87 -17.95
N PHE A 7 6.94 -3.13 -18.07
CA PHE A 7 7.89 -2.98 -16.97
C PHE A 7 7.25 -2.21 -15.79
N GLY A 8 7.42 -2.73 -14.58
CA GLY A 8 6.93 -2.08 -13.37
C GLY A 8 7.81 -2.37 -12.17
N PHE A 9 8.50 -1.35 -11.66
CA PHE A 9 9.22 -1.42 -10.39
C PHE A 9 8.24 -1.58 -9.24
N ALA A 10 8.44 -2.59 -8.40
CA ALA A 10 7.74 -2.73 -7.14
C ALA A 10 8.51 -2.13 -5.97
N TRP A 11 8.38 -0.85 -5.80
CA TRP A 11 8.31 -0.30 -4.47
C TRP A 11 6.81 -0.18 -4.12
N ARG A 12 6.22 -1.27 -3.56
CA ARG A 12 4.82 -1.43 -3.15
C ARG A 12 3.78 -1.40 -4.29
N GLY A 13 3.40 -2.60 -4.78
CA GLY A 13 2.18 -2.79 -5.53
C GLY A 13 2.28 -2.61 -7.04
N ALA A 14 3.20 -3.32 -7.72
CA ALA A 14 3.13 -3.41 -9.17
C ALA A 14 1.78 -3.99 -9.59
N ASP A 15 1.06 -3.29 -10.47
CA ASP A 15 -0.23 -3.70 -10.98
C ASP A 15 -0.16 -5.10 -11.64
N LEU A 16 -1.28 -5.77 -11.69
CA LEU A 16 -1.45 -7.01 -12.43
C LEU A 16 -1.07 -6.78 -13.91
N GLY A 17 -0.31 -7.71 -14.49
CA GLY A 17 0.18 -7.60 -15.87
C GLY A 17 1.45 -6.76 -16.06
N LYS A 18 2.05 -6.24 -14.98
CA LYS A 18 3.39 -5.61 -15.02
C LYS A 18 4.42 -6.56 -14.43
N PHE A 19 5.65 -6.55 -14.95
CA PHE A 19 6.73 -7.43 -14.53
C PHE A 19 7.99 -6.66 -14.12
N ASP A 20 8.73 -7.25 -13.18
CA ASP A 20 10.11 -6.88 -12.89
C ASP A 20 10.99 -8.13 -12.82
N VAL A 21 11.88 -8.27 -13.80
CA VAL A 21 12.75 -9.43 -13.98
C VAL A 21 11.98 -10.77 -13.97
N PRO A 22 11.02 -11.02 -14.89
CA PRO A 22 10.36 -12.32 -14.99
C PRO A 22 11.36 -13.40 -15.43
N TRP A 23 11.28 -14.63 -14.86
CA TRP A 23 12.21 -15.72 -15.16
C TRP A 23 11.55 -17.02 -15.62
N GLY A 24 10.67 -17.57 -14.82
CA GLY A 24 10.04 -18.86 -15.09
C GLY A 24 8.71 -18.72 -15.82
N LEU A 25 8.40 -19.70 -16.65
CA LEU A 25 7.20 -19.77 -17.47
C LEU A 25 6.69 -21.19 -17.51
N ALA A 26 5.38 -21.39 -17.28
CA ALA A 26 4.70 -22.68 -17.46
C ALA A 26 3.28 -22.47 -17.96
N THR A 27 2.71 -23.50 -18.60
CA THR A 27 1.32 -23.51 -19.05
C THR A 27 0.55 -24.64 -18.41
N ASP A 28 -0.75 -24.42 -18.12
CA ASP A 28 -1.67 -25.50 -17.76
C ASP A 28 -2.34 -26.13 -19.01
N ALA A 29 -3.18 -27.12 -18.79
CA ALA A 29 -3.87 -27.85 -19.86
C ALA A 29 -4.87 -26.95 -20.62
N GLU A 30 -5.43 -25.94 -19.97
CA GLU A 30 -6.34 -24.95 -20.55
C GLU A 30 -5.59 -23.86 -21.35
N GLY A 31 -4.25 -23.90 -21.37
CA GLY A 31 -3.39 -22.94 -22.06
C GLY A 31 -3.18 -21.65 -21.27
N ASN A 32 -3.54 -21.58 -20.00
CA ASN A 32 -3.19 -20.44 -19.16
C ASN A 32 -1.70 -20.45 -18.85
N LEU A 33 -1.13 -19.26 -18.71
CA LEU A 33 0.30 -19.05 -18.55
C LEU A 33 0.60 -18.58 -17.12
N TYR A 34 1.55 -19.20 -16.48
CA TYR A 34 2.07 -18.85 -15.16
C TYR A 34 3.47 -18.30 -15.28
N VAL A 35 3.72 -17.13 -14.72
CA VAL A 35 5.00 -16.41 -14.83
C VAL A 35 5.52 -16.07 -13.42
N SER A 36 6.75 -16.44 -13.13
CA SER A 36 7.45 -15.94 -11.95
C SER A 36 7.93 -14.50 -12.20
N ASP A 37 7.38 -13.56 -11.45
CA ASP A 37 7.70 -12.14 -11.47
C ASP A 37 8.71 -11.87 -10.34
N THR A 38 9.95 -12.25 -10.60
CA THR A 38 10.99 -12.55 -9.61
C THR A 38 11.31 -11.40 -8.68
N SER A 39 11.59 -10.21 -9.20
CA SER A 39 11.91 -9.04 -8.36
C SER A 39 10.68 -8.49 -7.64
N ASN A 40 9.48 -8.84 -8.10
CA ASN A 40 8.22 -8.53 -7.42
C ASN A 40 7.80 -9.61 -6.42
N ALA A 41 8.60 -10.66 -6.24
CA ALA A 41 8.37 -11.77 -5.30
C ALA A 41 6.98 -12.40 -5.43
N ARG A 42 6.50 -12.62 -6.66
CA ARG A 42 5.15 -13.13 -6.94
C ARG A 42 5.08 -14.01 -8.19
N ILE A 43 3.96 -14.72 -8.32
CA ILE A 43 3.57 -15.41 -9.53
C ILE A 43 2.37 -14.68 -10.14
N GLN A 44 2.28 -14.63 -11.46
CA GLN A 44 1.12 -14.10 -12.17
C GLN A 44 0.58 -15.14 -13.15
N LYS A 45 -0.75 -15.26 -13.25
CA LYS A 45 -1.49 -16.11 -14.18
C LYS A 45 -2.12 -15.26 -15.28
N PHE A 46 -2.05 -15.76 -16.53
CA PHE A 46 -2.61 -15.10 -17.70
C PHE A 46 -3.37 -16.14 -18.55
N THR A 47 -4.34 -15.69 -19.31
CA THR A 47 -4.90 -16.47 -20.43
C THR A 47 -3.90 -16.59 -21.56
N SER A 48 -4.15 -17.49 -22.52
CA SER A 48 -3.31 -17.68 -23.70
C SER A 48 -3.18 -16.45 -24.60
N ASP A 49 -4.13 -15.50 -24.53
CA ASP A 49 -4.09 -14.24 -25.26
C ASP A 49 -3.36 -13.12 -24.49
N GLY A 50 -2.88 -13.39 -23.27
CA GLY A 50 -2.12 -12.44 -22.43
C GLY A 50 -2.96 -11.58 -21.50
N THR A 51 -4.26 -11.87 -21.36
CA THR A 51 -5.10 -11.22 -20.35
C THR A 51 -4.68 -11.69 -18.96
N ALA A 52 -4.34 -10.74 -18.07
CA ALA A 52 -3.90 -11.06 -16.73
C ALA A 52 -5.09 -11.45 -15.84
N LEU A 53 -5.03 -12.65 -15.26
CA LEU A 53 -6.11 -13.23 -14.46
C LEU A 53 -5.89 -13.08 -12.95
N LEU A 54 -4.69 -13.43 -12.49
CA LEU A 54 -4.41 -13.61 -11.07
C LEU A 54 -2.95 -13.29 -10.75
N LYS A 55 -2.67 -12.85 -9.52
CA LYS A 55 -1.32 -12.79 -8.96
C LYS A 55 -1.36 -13.22 -7.51
N TRP A 56 -0.30 -13.90 -7.04
CA TRP A 56 -0.10 -14.22 -5.64
C TRP A 56 1.37 -14.19 -5.27
N GLY A 57 1.66 -14.11 -3.98
CA GLY A 57 3.00 -14.00 -3.46
C GLY A 57 3.34 -12.57 -3.04
N ARG A 58 4.33 -12.49 -2.17
CA ARG A 58 4.93 -11.25 -1.64
C ARG A 58 6.33 -11.58 -1.13
N ASP A 59 7.14 -10.58 -0.92
CA ASP A 59 8.47 -10.75 -0.35
C ASP A 59 8.40 -11.35 1.06
N GLY A 60 9.19 -12.41 1.31
CA GLY A 60 9.27 -13.06 2.62
C GLY A 60 9.55 -14.55 2.59
N SER A 61 9.55 -15.18 3.80
CA SER A 61 9.88 -16.59 4.02
C SER A 61 8.69 -17.44 4.54
N PHE A 62 7.51 -16.85 4.77
CA PHE A 62 6.33 -17.63 5.20
C PHE A 62 5.69 -18.36 4.03
N ASP A 63 4.66 -19.16 4.32
CA ASP A 63 3.91 -19.92 3.32
C ASP A 63 3.18 -18.95 2.37
N GLY A 64 3.33 -19.19 1.07
CA GLY A 64 2.82 -18.32 0.03
C GLY A 64 3.64 -17.04 -0.23
N ALA A 65 4.67 -16.74 0.56
CA ALA A 65 5.63 -15.67 0.30
C ALA A 65 6.88 -16.22 -0.41
N PHE A 66 7.58 -15.39 -1.16
CA PHE A 66 8.76 -15.77 -1.94
C PHE A 66 9.93 -14.85 -1.68
N PHE A 67 11.14 -15.38 -1.92
CA PHE A 67 12.34 -14.58 -2.00
C PHE A 67 13.11 -14.98 -3.27
N PHE A 68 12.96 -14.20 -4.32
CA PHE A 68 13.40 -14.48 -5.68
C PHE A 68 12.84 -15.80 -6.26
N PRO A 69 11.51 -15.92 -6.50
CA PRO A 69 10.94 -17.07 -7.19
C PRO A 69 11.51 -17.16 -8.60
N ARG A 70 11.99 -18.35 -9.00
CA ARG A 70 12.65 -18.59 -10.29
C ARG A 70 11.80 -19.47 -11.20
N GLY A 71 12.03 -20.75 -11.19
CA GLY A 71 11.27 -21.69 -12.00
C GLY A 71 9.84 -21.84 -11.53
N VAL A 72 8.94 -22.02 -12.46
CA VAL A 72 7.55 -22.42 -12.22
C VAL A 72 7.22 -23.61 -13.11
N ALA A 73 6.50 -24.59 -12.59
CA ALA A 73 5.99 -25.75 -13.32
C ALA A 73 4.53 -26.02 -12.92
N VAL A 74 3.80 -26.65 -13.82
CA VAL A 74 2.41 -27.06 -13.61
C VAL A 74 2.30 -28.56 -13.86
N ASP A 75 1.71 -29.32 -12.92
CA ASP A 75 1.43 -30.72 -13.14
C ASP A 75 0.13 -30.93 -13.96
N PHE A 76 -0.14 -32.16 -14.32
CA PHE A 76 -1.31 -32.51 -15.14
C PHE A 76 -2.66 -32.28 -14.42
N VAL A 77 -2.66 -32.13 -13.10
CA VAL A 77 -3.88 -31.82 -12.31
C VAL A 77 -4.01 -30.35 -11.99
N GLY A 78 -3.12 -29.50 -12.52
CA GLY A 78 -3.17 -28.05 -12.39
C GLY A 78 -2.54 -27.51 -11.11
N ASN A 79 -1.74 -28.28 -10.34
CA ASN A 79 -0.96 -27.71 -9.25
C ASN A 79 0.28 -26.99 -9.78
N ILE A 80 0.59 -25.86 -9.14
CA ILE A 80 1.72 -25.01 -9.50
C ILE A 80 2.86 -25.23 -8.51
N PHE A 81 4.05 -25.52 -9.01
CA PHE A 81 5.26 -25.67 -8.21
C PHE A 81 6.21 -24.52 -8.52
N VAL A 82 6.75 -23.89 -7.48
CA VAL A 82 7.62 -22.73 -7.58
C VAL A 82 8.93 -22.98 -6.87
N ALA A 83 10.04 -22.79 -7.58
CA ALA A 83 11.38 -22.77 -6.99
C ALA A 83 11.60 -21.40 -6.30
N ASP A 84 11.54 -21.40 -4.99
CA ASP A 84 11.72 -20.23 -4.11
C ASP A 84 13.22 -20.13 -3.73
N GLU A 85 14.01 -19.57 -4.67
CA GLU A 85 15.47 -19.69 -4.76
C GLU A 85 16.18 -19.33 -3.46
N SER A 86 15.98 -18.12 -2.95
CA SER A 86 16.72 -17.64 -1.78
C SER A 86 16.17 -18.17 -0.46
N ASN A 87 14.96 -18.73 -0.44
CA ASN A 87 14.42 -19.50 0.69
C ASN A 87 14.84 -20.99 0.65
N ASN A 88 15.56 -21.42 -0.39
CA ASN A 88 16.03 -22.80 -0.57
C ASN A 88 14.93 -23.87 -0.40
N ARG A 89 13.77 -23.62 -1.02
CA ARG A 89 12.59 -24.50 -0.92
C ARG A 89 11.79 -24.53 -2.22
N ILE A 90 10.90 -25.50 -2.31
CA ILE A 90 9.82 -25.56 -3.32
C ILE A 90 8.50 -25.30 -2.60
N GLN A 91 7.61 -24.54 -3.22
CA GLN A 91 6.25 -24.35 -2.75
C GLN A 91 5.26 -24.85 -3.80
N LYS A 92 4.20 -25.52 -3.35
CA LYS A 92 3.09 -26.05 -4.16
C LYS A 92 1.84 -25.23 -3.92
N PHE A 93 1.13 -24.90 -4.99
CA PHE A 93 -0.12 -24.13 -4.98
C PHE A 93 -1.16 -24.83 -5.84
N ASP A 94 -2.43 -24.55 -5.59
CA ASP A 94 -3.52 -24.89 -6.51
C ASP A 94 -3.59 -23.89 -7.70
N ALA A 95 -4.49 -24.13 -8.64
CA ALA A 95 -4.71 -23.28 -9.82
C ALA A 95 -5.20 -21.85 -9.49
N ARG A 96 -5.66 -21.62 -8.25
CA ARG A 96 -6.11 -20.32 -7.72
C ARG A 96 -5.03 -19.59 -6.94
N GLY A 97 -3.83 -20.18 -6.83
CA GLY A 97 -2.71 -19.61 -6.08
C GLY A 97 -2.76 -19.85 -4.57
N SER A 98 -3.65 -20.73 -4.08
CA SER A 98 -3.70 -21.09 -2.67
C SER A 98 -2.53 -22.01 -2.34
N PHE A 99 -1.85 -21.74 -1.22
CA PHE A 99 -0.74 -22.58 -0.76
C PHE A 99 -1.22 -23.95 -0.33
N LEU A 100 -0.56 -25.00 -0.84
CA LEU A 100 -0.89 -26.40 -0.52
C LEU A 100 0.20 -27.06 0.31
N ALA A 101 1.47 -26.94 -0.09
CA ALA A 101 2.59 -27.60 0.57
C ALA A 101 3.92 -26.89 0.27
N LYS A 102 4.93 -27.20 1.08
CA LYS A 102 6.32 -26.81 0.82
C LYS A 102 7.27 -27.90 1.29
N TRP A 103 8.43 -27.98 0.64
CA TRP A 103 9.53 -28.82 1.10
C TRP A 103 10.86 -28.18 0.74
N GLY A 104 11.91 -28.65 1.39
CA GLY A 104 13.26 -28.14 1.21
C GLY A 104 13.69 -27.16 2.32
N ARG A 105 15.00 -27.07 2.45
CA ARG A 105 15.74 -26.14 3.31
C ARG A 105 17.17 -26.06 2.80
N GLU A 106 17.91 -25.08 3.24
CA GLU A 106 19.32 -24.97 2.87
C GLU A 106 20.12 -26.21 3.25
N GLY A 107 20.93 -26.71 2.28
CA GLY A 107 21.85 -27.82 2.50
C GLY A 107 22.16 -28.62 1.23
N ALA A 108 22.91 -29.73 1.40
CA ALA A 108 23.34 -30.62 0.33
C ALA A 108 22.81 -32.06 0.45
N GLY A 109 22.05 -32.40 1.50
CA GLY A 109 21.42 -33.72 1.67
C GLY A 109 20.22 -33.95 0.73
N PRO A 110 19.64 -35.14 0.71
CA PRO A 110 18.37 -35.41 0.03
C PRO A 110 17.27 -34.47 0.50
N GLY A 111 16.53 -33.86 -0.45
CA GLY A 111 15.46 -32.92 -0.16
C GLY A 111 15.93 -31.55 0.40
N GLN A 112 17.24 -31.32 0.47
CA GLN A 112 17.82 -30.01 0.80
C GLN A 112 18.33 -29.34 -0.47
N PHE A 113 18.28 -28.01 -0.55
CA PHE A 113 18.62 -27.24 -1.71
C PHE A 113 19.66 -26.16 -1.41
N LYS A 114 20.36 -25.73 -2.46
CA LYS A 114 21.16 -24.52 -2.47
C LYS A 114 20.87 -23.74 -3.76
N SER A 115 20.14 -22.65 -3.63
CA SER A 115 19.66 -21.84 -4.75
C SER A 115 18.97 -22.70 -5.83
N PRO A 116 17.82 -23.31 -5.56
CA PRO A 116 17.05 -24.05 -6.60
C PRO A 116 16.51 -23.09 -7.64
N TRP A 117 16.70 -23.43 -8.95
CA TRP A 117 16.32 -22.54 -10.07
C TRP A 117 15.26 -23.14 -10.96
N GLY A 118 15.61 -24.11 -11.78
CA GLY A 118 14.71 -24.75 -12.72
C GLY A 118 13.83 -25.78 -12.04
N ILE A 119 12.60 -25.93 -12.50
CA ILE A 119 11.65 -26.93 -12.04
C ILE A 119 10.80 -27.41 -13.23
N ALA A 120 10.51 -28.70 -13.29
CA ALA A 120 9.63 -29.30 -14.29
C ALA A 120 8.85 -30.47 -13.69
N CYS A 121 7.69 -30.79 -14.28
CA CYS A 121 6.87 -31.95 -13.89
C CYS A 121 6.83 -32.95 -15.05
N ASP A 122 6.85 -34.26 -14.74
CA ASP A 122 6.54 -35.30 -15.72
C ASP A 122 5.03 -35.63 -15.77
N ALA A 123 4.63 -36.48 -16.71
CA ALA A 123 3.23 -36.89 -16.84
C ALA A 123 2.69 -37.71 -15.66
N LEU A 124 3.56 -38.22 -14.79
CA LEU A 124 3.18 -38.93 -13.57
C LEU A 124 3.05 -38.01 -12.37
N GLY A 125 3.27 -36.69 -12.55
CA GLY A 125 3.23 -35.69 -11.49
C GLY A 125 4.49 -35.65 -10.62
N ASN A 126 5.58 -36.30 -11.02
CA ASN A 126 6.85 -36.14 -10.33
C ASN A 126 7.48 -34.78 -10.64
N VAL A 127 8.16 -34.20 -9.66
CA VAL A 127 8.73 -32.87 -9.70
C VAL A 127 10.26 -32.97 -9.78
N TYR A 128 10.83 -32.40 -10.80
CA TYR A 128 12.27 -32.35 -11.03
C TYR A 128 12.78 -30.93 -10.72
N VAL A 129 13.76 -30.82 -9.85
CA VAL A 129 14.29 -29.55 -9.37
C VAL A 129 15.78 -29.43 -9.69
N VAL A 130 16.17 -28.36 -10.34
CA VAL A 130 17.57 -28.00 -10.53
C VAL A 130 18.10 -27.37 -9.26
N ASP A 131 18.90 -28.11 -8.52
CA ASP A 131 19.59 -27.69 -7.30
C ASP A 131 20.94 -27.06 -7.68
N THR A 132 20.86 -25.84 -8.22
CA THR A 132 21.94 -25.16 -8.95
C THR A 132 23.21 -25.02 -8.13
N GLY A 133 23.12 -24.57 -6.88
CA GLY A 133 24.25 -24.38 -6.00
C GLY A 133 24.92 -25.67 -5.52
N ASN A 134 24.21 -26.81 -5.65
CA ASN A 134 24.74 -28.16 -5.37
C ASN A 134 25.12 -28.91 -6.64
N HIS A 135 24.94 -28.31 -7.84
CA HIS A 135 25.32 -28.89 -9.12
C HIS A 135 24.66 -30.25 -9.40
N ARG A 136 23.37 -30.39 -9.10
CA ARG A 136 22.62 -31.65 -9.23
C ARG A 136 21.16 -31.40 -9.61
N ILE A 137 20.46 -32.46 -10.00
CA ILE A 137 19.01 -32.53 -10.14
C ILE A 137 18.46 -33.39 -9.01
N GLN A 138 17.34 -33.03 -8.46
CA GLN A 138 16.57 -33.83 -7.50
C GLN A 138 15.16 -34.11 -8.03
N LYS A 139 14.70 -35.34 -7.89
CA LYS A 139 13.35 -35.80 -8.26
C LYS A 139 12.55 -36.06 -7.00
N PHE A 140 11.29 -35.61 -6.99
CA PHE A 140 10.32 -35.78 -5.93
C PHE A 140 9.01 -36.32 -6.49
N ASP A 141 8.19 -36.94 -5.66
CA ASP A 141 6.77 -37.14 -6.00
C ASP A 141 6.01 -35.81 -5.92
N GLY A 142 4.75 -35.77 -6.37
CA GLY A 142 3.89 -34.58 -6.34
C GLY A 142 3.56 -34.03 -4.93
N ASN A 143 3.92 -34.77 -3.87
CA ASN A 143 3.75 -34.37 -2.48
C ASN A 143 5.04 -33.88 -1.83
N GLY A 144 6.16 -33.89 -2.59
CA GLY A 144 7.46 -33.43 -2.11
C GLY A 144 8.30 -34.49 -1.42
N THR A 145 7.94 -35.79 -1.53
CA THR A 145 8.75 -36.90 -1.04
C THR A 145 9.95 -37.07 -1.99
N PHE A 146 11.17 -37.06 -1.43
CA PHE A 146 12.38 -37.25 -2.22
C PHE A 146 12.45 -38.67 -2.79
N LEU A 147 12.67 -38.76 -4.11
CA LEU A 147 12.80 -40.03 -4.83
C LEU A 147 14.26 -40.37 -5.17
N CYS A 148 14.95 -39.47 -5.89
CA CYS A 148 16.35 -39.64 -6.25
C CYS A 148 17.04 -38.31 -6.59
N ALA A 149 18.36 -38.36 -6.74
CA ALA A 149 19.16 -37.24 -7.21
C ALA A 149 20.32 -37.73 -8.07
N TRP A 150 20.71 -36.94 -9.06
CA TRP A 150 21.89 -37.20 -9.90
C TRP A 150 22.62 -35.91 -10.27
N GLY A 151 23.84 -36.06 -10.75
CA GLY A 151 24.73 -34.95 -11.01
C GLY A 151 25.61 -34.61 -9.82
N ASN A 152 26.77 -34.12 -10.14
CA ASN A 152 27.73 -33.51 -9.17
C ASN A 152 28.58 -32.50 -9.95
N ARG A 153 29.34 -31.67 -9.25
CA ARG A 153 30.13 -30.60 -9.86
C ARG A 153 31.21 -31.17 -10.77
N GLY A 154 31.23 -30.78 -12.06
CA GLY A 154 32.30 -31.17 -13.01
C GLY A 154 31.94 -30.86 -14.44
N ARG A 155 32.77 -31.41 -15.39
CA ARG A 155 32.65 -31.20 -16.84
C ARG A 155 32.48 -32.46 -17.62
N THR A 156 32.66 -33.62 -17.00
CA THR A 156 32.52 -34.94 -17.68
C THR A 156 31.06 -35.30 -17.87
N GLU A 157 30.79 -36.42 -18.49
CA GLU A 157 29.44 -36.94 -18.67
C GLU A 157 28.77 -37.23 -17.34
N GLY A 158 27.48 -36.84 -17.21
CA GLY A 158 26.74 -36.95 -15.95
C GLY A 158 27.06 -35.88 -14.90
N GLN A 159 28.13 -35.11 -15.08
CA GLN A 159 28.47 -33.99 -14.19
C GLN A 159 27.86 -32.67 -14.66
N LEU A 160 27.57 -31.76 -13.73
CA LEU A 160 26.91 -30.49 -13.98
C LEU A 160 27.77 -29.35 -13.42
N ASN A 161 27.66 -28.16 -14.02
CA ASN A 161 28.29 -26.95 -13.50
C ASN A 161 27.32 -25.77 -13.62
N TYR A 162 26.76 -25.36 -12.49
CA TYR A 162 25.70 -24.35 -12.41
C TYR A 162 24.57 -24.60 -13.44
N PRO A 163 23.85 -25.74 -13.33
CA PRO A 163 22.67 -25.97 -14.16
C PRO A 163 21.56 -24.99 -13.79
N TYR A 164 20.78 -24.53 -14.78
CA TYR A 164 19.67 -23.59 -14.53
C TYR A 164 18.32 -24.10 -15.05
N GLY A 165 18.22 -24.40 -16.33
CA GLY A 165 16.97 -24.83 -16.97
C GLY A 165 16.78 -26.34 -16.96
N ILE A 166 15.53 -26.79 -16.91
CA ILE A 166 15.13 -28.19 -16.99
C ILE A 166 13.80 -28.31 -17.72
N ALA A 167 13.67 -29.37 -18.53
CA ALA A 167 12.41 -29.77 -19.15
C ALA A 167 12.33 -31.30 -19.15
N VAL A 168 11.11 -31.84 -19.13
CA VAL A 168 10.85 -33.28 -19.25
C VAL A 168 9.95 -33.50 -20.45
N ASP A 169 10.32 -34.43 -21.33
CA ASP A 169 9.45 -34.78 -22.44
C ASP A 169 8.38 -35.83 -22.05
N LYS A 170 7.48 -36.13 -22.97
CA LYS A 170 6.38 -37.07 -22.73
C LYS A 170 6.85 -38.50 -22.53
N GLU A 171 8.06 -38.86 -23.01
CA GLU A 171 8.72 -40.13 -22.79
C GLU A 171 9.49 -40.20 -21.46
N GLY A 172 9.49 -39.13 -20.66
CA GLY A 172 10.16 -39.05 -19.37
C GLY A 172 11.64 -38.71 -19.42
N ALA A 173 12.21 -38.40 -20.62
CA ALA A 173 13.59 -37.96 -20.73
C ALA A 173 13.74 -36.52 -20.19
N VAL A 174 14.77 -36.31 -19.37
CA VAL A 174 15.03 -35.05 -18.70
C VAL A 174 16.13 -34.29 -19.40
N TYR A 175 15.86 -33.07 -19.83
CA TYR A 175 16.80 -32.17 -20.47
C TYR A 175 17.25 -31.10 -19.49
N VAL A 176 18.54 -30.93 -19.29
CA VAL A 176 19.14 -30.00 -18.33
C VAL A 176 20.08 -29.02 -19.02
N VAL A 177 19.87 -27.74 -18.85
CA VAL A 177 20.77 -26.69 -19.31
C VAL A 177 21.95 -26.60 -18.33
N ASP A 178 23.09 -27.17 -18.71
CA ASP A 178 24.34 -27.16 -17.91
C ASP A 178 25.16 -25.91 -18.28
N SER A 179 24.72 -24.75 -17.72
CA SER A 179 25.12 -23.42 -18.15
C SER A 179 26.63 -23.16 -17.97
N GLY A 180 27.20 -23.59 -16.84
CA GLY A 180 28.62 -23.39 -16.58
C GLY A 180 29.54 -24.24 -17.43
N ASN A 181 28.99 -25.22 -18.20
CA ASN A 181 29.70 -26.01 -19.16
C ASN A 181 29.28 -25.70 -20.62
N GLY A 182 28.32 -24.80 -20.84
CA GLY A 182 27.86 -24.37 -22.17
C GLY A 182 27.20 -25.48 -22.98
N ARG A 183 26.45 -26.40 -22.36
CA ARG A 183 25.82 -27.55 -22.99
C ARG A 183 24.42 -27.85 -22.48
N VAL A 184 23.67 -28.67 -23.22
CA VAL A 184 22.44 -29.29 -22.75
C VAL A 184 22.70 -30.79 -22.62
N LEU A 185 22.31 -31.38 -21.51
CA LEU A 185 22.38 -32.82 -21.27
C LEU A 185 20.97 -33.42 -21.34
N LYS A 186 20.86 -34.56 -21.99
CA LYS A 186 19.66 -35.41 -22.02
C LYS A 186 19.91 -36.61 -21.12
N TYR A 187 19.09 -36.80 -20.11
CA TYR A 187 19.05 -38.00 -19.30
C TYR A 187 17.83 -38.83 -19.74
N VAL A 188 18.08 -40.04 -20.18
CA VAL A 188 17.02 -40.98 -20.55
C VAL A 188 16.86 -41.94 -19.39
N PRO A 189 15.63 -42.21 -18.92
CA PRO A 189 15.41 -43.25 -17.90
C PRO A 189 16.02 -44.56 -18.40
N THR A 190 16.89 -45.17 -17.60
CA THR A 190 17.42 -46.49 -17.92
C THR A 190 16.33 -47.54 -17.69
N ASP A 191 16.42 -48.71 -18.39
CA ASP A 191 15.52 -49.83 -18.16
C ASP A 191 15.47 -50.28 -16.67
N GLU A 192 16.54 -50.04 -15.89
CA GLU A 192 16.59 -50.20 -14.45
C GLU A 192 15.76 -49.19 -13.68
N GLU A 193 15.68 -47.89 -14.11
CA GLU A 193 14.84 -46.88 -13.50
C GLU A 193 13.36 -47.04 -13.88
N ILE A 194 13.11 -47.49 -15.09
CA ILE A 194 11.79 -47.97 -15.55
C ILE A 194 11.37 -49.19 -14.73
N ASN A 195 12.33 -50.02 -14.29
CA ASN A 195 12.11 -51.27 -13.58
C ASN A 195 12.27 -51.18 -12.04
N ARG A 196 12.84 -50.10 -11.47
CA ARG A 196 12.95 -49.95 -10.00
C ARG A 196 11.61 -49.81 -9.24
N GLY A 197 10.52 -49.69 -9.96
CA GLY A 197 9.17 -49.93 -9.40
C GLY A 197 8.75 -51.44 -9.47
N LYS A 198 9.64 -52.32 -9.94
CA LYS A 198 9.33 -53.73 -10.19
C LYS A 198 10.15 -54.76 -9.42
N ASP A 199 11.18 -54.35 -8.67
CA ASP A 199 12.04 -55.33 -7.99
C ASP A 199 11.68 -55.49 -6.53
N ASP A 200 10.64 -56.34 -6.32
CA ASP A 200 10.70 -57.36 -5.30
C ASP A 200 10.05 -58.68 -5.82
N ALA A 201 10.74 -59.36 -6.73
CA ALA A 201 10.53 -60.81 -6.98
C ALA A 201 11.65 -61.40 -7.83
N THR A 202 12.55 -62.08 -7.19
CA THR A 202 13.44 -63.09 -7.79
C THR A 202 12.65 -64.21 -8.50
N THR A 203 13.14 -64.55 -9.67
CA THR A 203 13.12 -65.82 -10.43
C THR A 203 12.44 -65.80 -11.78
N SER A 204 13.28 -66.17 -12.74
CA SER A 204 12.93 -66.52 -14.12
C SER A 204 11.82 -67.51 -14.26
N GLN A 205 10.68 -67.10 -14.80
CA GLN A 205 9.81 -67.89 -15.66
C GLN A 205 8.98 -66.95 -16.53
N VAL A 206 8.79 -67.23 -17.78
CA VAL A 206 7.87 -66.54 -18.69
C VAL A 206 6.47 -66.62 -18.04
N PRO A 207 5.86 -65.49 -17.67
CA PRO A 207 4.52 -65.52 -17.12
C PRO A 207 3.51 -65.77 -18.21
N SER A 208 2.68 -66.76 -18.03
CA SER A 208 1.49 -67.00 -18.86
C SER A 208 0.30 -66.07 -18.47
N GLU A 209 0.53 -65.05 -17.68
CA GLU A 209 -0.50 -64.09 -17.22
C GLU A 209 -0.18 -62.68 -17.69
N THR A 210 -1.17 -62.06 -18.32
CA THR A 210 -1.15 -60.67 -18.77
C THR A 210 -1.28 -59.76 -17.53
N PRO A 211 -0.26 -58.92 -17.20
CA PRO A 211 -0.30 -58.15 -15.95
C PRO A 211 -1.41 -57.12 -15.96
N ALA A 212 -2.12 -56.96 -14.84
CA ALA A 212 -3.13 -55.92 -14.63
C ALA A 212 -2.50 -54.53 -14.47
N PRO A 213 -3.15 -53.45 -14.95
CA PRO A 213 -2.74 -52.08 -14.62
C PRO A 213 -2.61 -51.85 -13.13
N SER A 214 -1.51 -51.21 -12.74
CA SER A 214 -1.22 -50.86 -11.32
C SER A 214 -1.23 -49.35 -11.09
N SER A 215 -1.18 -48.96 -9.85
CA SER A 215 -1.16 -47.53 -9.44
C SER A 215 -2.33 -46.72 -10.04
N VAL A 216 -3.51 -47.33 -10.15
CA VAL A 216 -4.69 -46.60 -10.62
C VAL A 216 -5.05 -45.52 -9.63
N ALA A 217 -5.12 -44.28 -10.10
CA ALA A 217 -5.54 -43.11 -9.33
C ALA A 217 -6.79 -42.50 -9.98
N VAL A 218 -7.70 -41.98 -9.15
CA VAL A 218 -8.90 -41.27 -9.59
C VAL A 218 -9.09 -40.00 -8.79
N LYS A 219 -9.46 -38.91 -9.50
CA LYS A 219 -9.83 -37.62 -8.88
C LYS A 219 -11.24 -37.23 -9.34
N ALA A 220 -12.06 -36.77 -8.41
CA ALA A 220 -13.37 -36.20 -8.68
C ALA A 220 -13.28 -34.81 -9.30
N GLY A 221 -14.15 -34.52 -10.27
CA GLY A 221 -14.44 -33.20 -10.83
C GLY A 221 -15.94 -32.90 -10.75
N ASP A 222 -16.40 -31.86 -11.43
CA ASP A 222 -17.82 -31.57 -11.58
C ASP A 222 -18.40 -32.38 -12.74
N THR A 223 -19.33 -33.29 -12.44
CA THR A 223 -19.93 -34.23 -13.39
C THR A 223 -18.93 -35.12 -14.12
N GLU A 224 -17.69 -35.21 -13.64
CA GLU A 224 -16.62 -36.00 -14.26
C GLU A 224 -15.62 -36.57 -13.24
N THR A 225 -14.81 -37.53 -13.71
CA THR A 225 -13.67 -38.05 -12.96
C THR A 225 -12.45 -38.20 -13.86
N PHE A 226 -11.29 -37.90 -13.31
CA PHE A 226 -9.99 -38.04 -13.97
C PHE A 226 -9.32 -39.31 -13.47
N LEU A 227 -8.95 -40.20 -14.40
CA LEU A 227 -8.30 -41.46 -14.09
C LEU A 227 -6.91 -41.52 -14.72
N SER A 228 -5.95 -42.09 -14.00
CA SER A 228 -4.63 -42.39 -14.49
C SER A 228 -4.12 -43.69 -13.88
N TRP A 229 -3.21 -44.39 -14.60
CA TRP A 229 -2.63 -45.66 -14.16
C TRP A 229 -1.22 -45.81 -14.71
N MET A 230 -0.47 -46.77 -14.17
CA MET A 230 0.82 -47.12 -14.72
C MET A 230 0.62 -47.93 -16.03
N GLU A 231 1.31 -47.52 -17.08
CA GLU A 231 1.24 -48.22 -18.36
C GLU A 231 1.75 -49.65 -18.27
N VAL A 232 1.03 -50.55 -18.92
CA VAL A 232 1.40 -51.99 -18.97
C VAL A 232 2.22 -52.25 -20.21
N PRO A 233 3.46 -52.71 -20.10
CA PRO A 233 4.32 -52.99 -21.26
C PRO A 233 3.66 -53.97 -22.21
N GLY A 234 3.59 -53.60 -23.52
CA GLY A 234 2.95 -54.40 -24.56
C GLY A 234 1.44 -54.23 -24.68
N ALA A 235 0.79 -53.42 -23.85
CA ALA A 235 -0.61 -53.07 -24.04
C ALA A 235 -0.79 -52.15 -25.23
N GLN A 236 -1.82 -52.41 -26.03
CA GLN A 236 -2.19 -51.62 -27.22
C GLN A 236 -3.25 -50.56 -26.86
N SER A 237 -4.09 -50.84 -25.87
CA SER A 237 -5.14 -49.98 -25.35
C SER A 237 -5.57 -50.47 -23.97
N TYR A 238 -6.51 -49.73 -23.32
CA TYR A 238 -7.06 -50.06 -22.04
C TYR A 238 -8.58 -50.09 -22.13
N ASN A 239 -9.23 -50.88 -21.25
CA ASN A 239 -10.66 -50.82 -21.03
C ASN A 239 -10.93 -50.35 -19.60
N LEU A 240 -11.87 -49.43 -19.45
CA LEU A 240 -12.33 -48.95 -18.16
C LEU A 240 -13.63 -49.64 -17.78
N TYR A 241 -13.67 -50.17 -16.58
CA TYR A 241 -14.87 -50.77 -15.96
C TYR A 241 -15.33 -49.87 -14.82
N PHE A 242 -16.63 -49.55 -14.81
CA PHE A 242 -17.18 -48.71 -13.74
C PHE A 242 -18.60 -49.12 -13.34
N ASN A 243 -18.97 -48.76 -12.09
CA ASN A 243 -20.33 -48.93 -11.56
C ASN A 243 -20.51 -47.98 -10.35
N THR A 244 -21.75 -47.70 -9.96
CA THR A 244 -22.09 -47.00 -8.72
C THR A 244 -22.14 -47.92 -7.49
N VAL A 245 -21.95 -49.23 -7.70
CA VAL A 245 -21.92 -50.27 -6.65
C VAL A 245 -20.51 -50.85 -6.59
N PRO A 246 -19.89 -50.98 -5.40
CA PRO A 246 -18.56 -51.53 -5.23
C PRO A 246 -18.47 -53.03 -5.55
N LYS A 247 -17.24 -53.57 -5.65
CA LYS A 247 -16.88 -54.92 -6.03
C LYS A 247 -17.15 -55.22 -7.50
N LEU A 248 -16.46 -54.48 -8.35
CA LEU A 248 -16.56 -54.62 -9.80
C LEU A 248 -16.15 -56.03 -10.28
N THR A 249 -16.92 -56.53 -11.23
CA THR A 249 -16.57 -57.69 -12.04
C THR A 249 -16.81 -57.39 -13.52
N THR A 250 -16.21 -58.11 -14.44
CA THR A 250 -16.45 -57.94 -15.88
C THR A 250 -17.92 -58.12 -16.28
N GLN A 251 -18.73 -58.79 -15.44
CA GLN A 251 -20.16 -59.01 -15.67
C GLN A 251 -21.04 -57.96 -15.02
N SER A 252 -20.61 -57.33 -13.90
CA SER A 252 -21.40 -56.37 -13.14
C SER A 252 -21.12 -54.93 -13.49
N ALA A 253 -19.97 -54.64 -14.11
CA ALA A 253 -19.55 -53.29 -14.44
C ALA A 253 -19.91 -52.90 -15.89
N THR A 254 -20.16 -51.62 -16.11
CA THR A 254 -20.21 -51.02 -17.45
C THR A 254 -18.80 -50.88 -17.97
N LYS A 255 -18.56 -51.33 -19.21
CA LYS A 255 -17.27 -51.31 -19.89
C LYS A 255 -17.18 -50.16 -20.89
N ILE A 256 -16.09 -49.40 -20.86
CA ILE A 256 -15.71 -48.42 -21.90
C ILE A 256 -14.44 -48.98 -22.52
N GLU A 257 -14.47 -49.25 -23.84
CA GLU A 257 -13.38 -49.86 -24.55
C GLU A 257 -12.43 -48.85 -25.17
N GLY A 258 -11.14 -49.18 -25.23
CA GLY A 258 -10.13 -48.46 -25.99
C GLY A 258 -9.79 -47.09 -25.36
N VAL A 259 -9.90 -46.94 -24.06
CA VAL A 259 -9.56 -45.68 -23.37
C VAL A 259 -8.06 -45.43 -23.36
N THR A 260 -7.67 -44.16 -23.40
CA THR A 260 -6.28 -43.72 -23.28
C THR A 260 -5.93 -43.41 -21.83
N ASN A 261 -4.67 -43.43 -21.48
CA ASN A 261 -4.13 -43.03 -20.21
C ASN A 261 -3.43 -41.66 -20.31
N PRO A 262 -3.84 -40.61 -19.60
CA PRO A 262 -4.98 -40.53 -18.67
C PRO A 262 -6.34 -40.52 -19.39
N TYR A 263 -7.43 -40.78 -18.65
CA TYR A 263 -8.80 -40.80 -19.14
C TYR A 263 -9.72 -39.90 -18.32
N VAL A 264 -10.60 -39.16 -18.98
CA VAL A 264 -11.65 -38.35 -18.33
C VAL A 264 -13.00 -39.02 -18.59
N HIS A 265 -13.68 -39.46 -17.54
CA HIS A 265 -15.03 -39.98 -17.61
C HIS A 265 -16.02 -38.87 -17.29
N THR A 266 -16.76 -38.40 -18.29
CA THR A 266 -17.69 -37.28 -18.22
C THR A 266 -19.16 -37.74 -18.18
N GLY A 267 -20.09 -36.81 -17.88
CA GLY A 267 -21.53 -37.07 -17.85
C GLY A 267 -21.99 -37.83 -16.61
N LEU A 268 -21.23 -37.73 -15.53
CA LEU A 268 -21.52 -38.36 -14.25
C LEU A 268 -22.49 -37.49 -13.44
N SER A 269 -23.17 -38.12 -12.48
CA SER A 269 -23.98 -37.40 -11.49
C SER A 269 -23.13 -37.04 -10.27
N ASN A 270 -23.17 -35.78 -9.87
CA ASN A 270 -22.55 -35.35 -8.63
C ASN A 270 -23.16 -36.06 -7.43
N ASP A 271 -22.42 -36.14 -6.33
CA ASP A 271 -22.78 -36.82 -5.07
C ASP A 271 -23.06 -38.31 -5.22
N THR A 272 -22.72 -38.88 -6.38
CA THR A 272 -22.85 -40.34 -6.65
C THR A 272 -21.47 -40.95 -6.68
N PRO A 273 -21.15 -41.95 -5.80
CA PRO A 273 -19.87 -42.61 -5.85
C PRO A 273 -19.79 -43.53 -7.08
N TYR A 274 -18.69 -43.38 -7.84
CA TYR A 274 -18.34 -44.26 -8.96
C TYR A 274 -17.08 -45.03 -8.61
N HIS A 275 -17.17 -46.34 -8.81
CA HIS A 275 -16.09 -47.31 -8.62
C HIS A 275 -15.50 -47.66 -9.95
N TYR A 276 -14.16 -47.73 -10.05
CA TYR A 276 -13.42 -47.93 -11.31
C TYR A 276 -12.40 -49.04 -11.15
N ALA A 277 -12.22 -49.81 -12.24
CA ALA A 277 -11.08 -50.68 -12.45
C ALA A 277 -10.66 -50.67 -13.96
N VAL A 278 -9.41 -50.89 -14.22
CA VAL A 278 -8.83 -50.80 -15.56
C VAL A 278 -8.19 -52.15 -15.95
N THR A 279 -8.35 -52.57 -17.22
CA THR A 279 -7.65 -53.73 -17.80
C THR A 279 -6.79 -53.26 -18.95
N ALA A 280 -5.69 -53.96 -19.24
CA ALA A 280 -4.84 -53.74 -20.41
C ALA A 280 -5.27 -54.70 -21.55
N VAL A 281 -5.28 -54.19 -22.79
CA VAL A 281 -5.60 -54.98 -23.99
C VAL A 281 -4.35 -55.11 -24.84
N PHE A 282 -3.98 -56.37 -25.18
CA PHE A 282 -2.77 -56.68 -25.90
C PHE A 282 -3.06 -56.91 -27.39
N GLU A 283 -2.01 -56.96 -28.23
CA GLU A 283 -2.08 -57.12 -29.69
C GLU A 283 -2.87 -58.37 -30.10
N THR A 284 -2.87 -59.40 -29.27
CA THR A 284 -3.64 -60.65 -29.49
C THR A 284 -5.14 -60.48 -29.25
N GLY A 285 -5.60 -59.31 -28.77
CA GLY A 285 -6.95 -59.07 -28.29
C GLY A 285 -7.22 -59.65 -26.88
N ALA A 286 -6.21 -60.23 -26.22
CA ALA A 286 -6.33 -60.68 -24.83
C ALA A 286 -6.39 -59.47 -23.87
N GLU A 287 -7.23 -59.59 -22.87
CA GLU A 287 -7.43 -58.60 -21.80
C GLU A 287 -6.79 -59.10 -20.50
N SER A 288 -6.13 -58.20 -19.75
CA SER A 288 -5.55 -58.53 -18.46
C SER A 288 -6.63 -58.74 -17.38
N GLU A 289 -6.22 -59.22 -16.23
CA GLU A 289 -7.05 -59.08 -15.00
C GLU A 289 -7.32 -57.64 -14.72
N MET A 290 -8.39 -57.33 -13.99
CA MET A 290 -8.73 -55.99 -13.49
C MET A 290 -7.69 -55.47 -12.50
N SER A 291 -7.40 -54.21 -12.56
CA SER A 291 -6.66 -53.48 -11.52
C SER A 291 -7.38 -53.54 -10.17
N SER A 292 -6.73 -53.12 -9.10
CA SER A 292 -7.42 -52.78 -7.86
C SER A 292 -8.48 -51.69 -8.12
N GLU A 293 -9.62 -51.82 -7.44
CA GLU A 293 -10.74 -50.85 -7.52
C GLU A 293 -10.39 -49.53 -6.84
N VAL A 294 -10.72 -48.44 -7.48
CA VAL A 294 -10.61 -47.04 -6.97
C VAL A 294 -11.98 -46.39 -7.00
N THR A 295 -12.23 -45.42 -6.11
CA THR A 295 -13.54 -44.77 -6.00
C THR A 295 -13.39 -43.25 -5.99
N ALA A 296 -14.24 -42.55 -6.75
CA ALA A 296 -14.38 -41.10 -6.69
C ALA A 296 -15.87 -40.72 -6.72
N THR A 297 -16.21 -39.67 -6.04
CA THR A 297 -17.55 -39.09 -6.04
C THR A 297 -17.45 -37.72 -6.66
N PRO A 298 -17.95 -37.51 -7.90
CA PRO A 298 -18.03 -36.17 -8.50
C PRO A 298 -18.78 -35.21 -7.59
N VAL A 299 -18.32 -33.96 -7.52
CA VAL A 299 -18.94 -32.95 -6.69
C VAL A 299 -19.10 -31.67 -7.53
N LEU A 300 -20.19 -30.96 -7.28
CA LEU A 300 -20.38 -29.66 -7.90
C LEU A 300 -19.23 -28.73 -7.48
N ILE A 301 -18.49 -28.21 -8.43
CA ILE A 301 -17.45 -27.24 -8.18
C ILE A 301 -18.08 -25.86 -8.36
N ASP A 302 -18.31 -25.16 -7.26
CA ASP A 302 -18.73 -23.78 -7.31
C ASP A 302 -17.55 -22.89 -7.72
N ILE A 303 -17.72 -22.19 -8.86
CA ILE A 303 -16.77 -21.22 -9.40
C ILE A 303 -17.33 -19.79 -9.40
N THR A 304 -18.50 -19.61 -8.82
CA THR A 304 -19.26 -18.36 -8.81
C THR A 304 -18.95 -17.60 -7.52
N ALA A 305 -18.30 -16.48 -7.60
CA ALA A 305 -18.07 -15.66 -6.40
C ALA A 305 -19.38 -15.03 -5.88
N PRO A 306 -19.48 -14.72 -4.59
CA PRO A 306 -20.62 -14.02 -4.01
C PRO A 306 -20.98 -12.74 -4.77
N GLN A 307 -22.27 -12.56 -5.07
CA GLN A 307 -22.83 -11.50 -5.90
C GLN A 307 -23.48 -10.39 -5.06
N ASN A 308 -23.64 -9.20 -5.68
CA ASN A 308 -24.28 -8.03 -5.08
C ASN A 308 -23.68 -7.64 -3.71
N PRO A 309 -22.36 -7.52 -3.60
CA PRO A 309 -21.72 -7.10 -2.36
C PRO A 309 -22.17 -5.67 -2.02
N TYR A 310 -22.57 -5.46 -0.78
CA TYR A 310 -23.04 -4.18 -0.26
C TYR A 310 -22.35 -3.82 1.04
N ALA A 311 -22.04 -2.53 1.22
CA ALA A 311 -21.54 -1.98 2.46
C ALA A 311 -22.09 -0.56 2.67
N VAL A 312 -22.42 -0.23 3.92
CA VAL A 312 -22.79 1.14 4.32
C VAL A 312 -22.30 1.41 5.74
N ILE A 313 -21.74 2.59 5.98
CA ILE A 313 -21.21 3.01 7.28
C ILE A 313 -22.26 3.86 8.00
N ASN A 314 -22.48 3.60 9.30
CA ASN A 314 -23.37 4.35 10.19
C ASN A 314 -24.75 4.66 9.55
N HIS A 315 -25.33 3.66 8.86
CA HIS A 315 -26.62 3.77 8.16
C HIS A 315 -26.64 4.88 7.08
N GLY A 316 -25.51 5.21 6.48
CA GLY A 316 -25.39 6.24 5.45
C GLY A 316 -25.13 7.65 5.98
N ALA A 317 -24.70 7.78 7.22
CA ALA A 317 -24.28 9.06 7.77
C ALA A 317 -23.12 9.67 6.96
N PHE A 318 -23.22 10.97 6.69
CA PHE A 318 -22.18 11.71 5.97
C PHE A 318 -20.88 11.82 6.79
N MET A 319 -21.00 12.00 8.11
CA MET A 319 -19.88 12.27 9.02
C MET A 319 -20.04 11.52 10.34
N THR A 320 -18.91 11.30 11.03
CA THR A 320 -18.84 10.81 12.41
C THR A 320 -17.78 11.59 13.19
N ASN A 321 -17.98 11.77 14.49
CA ASN A 321 -17.01 12.39 15.41
C ASN A 321 -16.19 11.36 16.19
N THR A 322 -16.31 10.10 15.87
CA THR A 322 -15.54 9.00 16.45
C THR A 322 -14.98 8.09 15.33
N PRO A 323 -13.77 7.54 15.48
CA PRO A 323 -13.25 6.54 14.57
C PRO A 323 -13.98 5.19 14.66
N GLU A 324 -14.77 4.98 15.73
CA GLU A 324 -15.59 3.79 15.90
C GLU A 324 -16.87 3.93 15.10
N VAL A 325 -17.06 3.06 14.12
CA VAL A 325 -18.19 3.07 13.20
C VAL A 325 -18.88 1.70 13.16
N ILE A 326 -20.12 1.70 12.70
CA ILE A 326 -20.88 0.49 12.43
C ILE A 326 -20.98 0.32 10.92
N VAL A 327 -20.56 -0.83 10.41
CA VAL A 327 -20.64 -1.16 8.98
C VAL A 327 -21.69 -2.24 8.77
N THR A 328 -22.75 -1.91 8.04
CA THR A 328 -23.76 -2.90 7.60
C THR A 328 -23.33 -3.44 6.25
N ILE A 329 -23.24 -4.77 6.16
CA ILE A 329 -22.73 -5.50 4.99
C ILE A 329 -23.71 -6.57 4.54
N SER A 330 -23.74 -6.88 3.24
CA SER A 330 -24.50 -8.01 2.70
C SER A 330 -23.97 -8.49 1.35
N ALA A 331 -24.23 -9.76 1.02
CA ALA A 331 -23.99 -10.38 -0.27
C ALA A 331 -24.91 -11.58 -0.47
N ASN A 332 -25.01 -12.08 -1.71
CA ASN A 332 -25.79 -13.25 -2.07
C ASN A 332 -24.90 -14.27 -2.77
N ASP A 333 -25.09 -15.56 -2.44
CA ASP A 333 -24.48 -16.66 -3.15
C ASP A 333 -25.48 -17.84 -3.14
N VAL A 334 -25.89 -18.28 -4.32
CA VAL A 334 -26.95 -19.29 -4.46
C VAL A 334 -26.42 -20.71 -4.54
N ASP A 335 -25.11 -20.84 -4.85
CA ASP A 335 -24.48 -22.12 -5.11
C ASP A 335 -23.92 -22.75 -3.82
N SER A 336 -22.86 -22.18 -3.25
CA SER A 336 -22.25 -22.70 -2.00
C SER A 336 -22.57 -21.85 -0.76
N GLY A 337 -23.10 -20.63 -0.95
CA GLY A 337 -23.41 -19.68 0.11
C GLY A 337 -22.21 -18.85 0.57
N VAL A 338 -22.48 -17.65 1.08
CA VAL A 338 -21.46 -16.78 1.65
C VAL A 338 -20.93 -17.41 2.95
N GLY A 339 -19.68 -17.84 2.97
CA GLY A 339 -19.01 -18.50 4.09
C GLY A 339 -18.08 -17.62 4.91
N ALA A 340 -17.64 -16.46 4.39
CA ALA A 340 -16.83 -15.50 5.13
C ALA A 340 -16.88 -14.09 4.55
N TYR A 341 -16.49 -13.08 5.36
CA TYR A 341 -16.25 -11.72 4.89
C TYR A 341 -14.87 -11.20 5.34
N PHE A 342 -14.35 -10.23 4.60
CA PHE A 342 -13.12 -9.50 4.92
C PHE A 342 -13.39 -8.01 4.83
N ILE A 343 -12.90 -7.22 5.80
CA ILE A 343 -13.10 -5.78 5.86
C ILE A 343 -11.77 -5.05 6.07
N SER A 344 -11.53 -3.97 5.33
CA SER A 344 -10.28 -3.21 5.38
C SER A 344 -10.46 -1.78 4.88
N GLU A 345 -9.63 -0.84 5.33
CA GLU A 345 -9.49 0.48 4.71
C GLU A 345 -8.64 0.46 3.43
N ALA A 346 -7.89 -0.61 3.17
CA ALA A 346 -7.08 -0.76 1.96
C ALA A 346 -7.92 -1.39 0.83
N PRO A 347 -7.92 -0.82 -0.40
CA PRO A 347 -8.72 -1.32 -1.52
C PRO A 347 -8.14 -2.56 -2.22
N MET A 348 -7.29 -3.32 -1.52
CA MET A 348 -6.61 -4.49 -2.08
C MET A 348 -7.44 -5.74 -1.82
N THR A 349 -7.89 -6.40 -2.91
CA THR A 349 -8.68 -7.64 -2.83
C THR A 349 -7.88 -8.72 -2.07
N PRO A 350 -8.42 -9.26 -0.97
CA PRO A 350 -7.79 -10.35 -0.23
C PRO A 350 -7.90 -11.65 -1.04
N MET A 351 -6.88 -12.51 -0.95
CA MET A 351 -7.00 -13.89 -1.43
C MET A 351 -7.85 -14.71 -0.45
N ALA A 352 -8.42 -15.84 -0.91
CA ALA A 352 -9.20 -16.74 -0.06
C ALA A 352 -8.45 -17.20 1.20
N GLY A 353 -7.12 -17.33 1.14
CA GLY A 353 -6.25 -17.71 2.26
C GLY A 353 -5.60 -16.53 3.01
N THR A 354 -5.95 -15.28 2.72
CA THR A 354 -5.41 -14.12 3.44
C THR A 354 -5.84 -14.16 4.90
N PRO A 355 -4.96 -13.98 5.89
CA PRO A 355 -5.36 -13.85 7.28
C PRO A 355 -6.29 -12.64 7.49
N GLY A 356 -7.34 -12.79 8.30
CA GLY A 356 -8.28 -11.71 8.60
C GLY A 356 -9.68 -11.92 8.01
N TRP A 357 -9.92 -13.02 7.28
CA TRP A 357 -11.28 -13.45 6.97
C TRP A 357 -12.03 -13.81 8.25
N VAL A 358 -13.27 -13.37 8.34
CA VAL A 358 -14.19 -13.70 9.43
C VAL A 358 -15.18 -14.71 8.88
N ASP A 359 -15.04 -15.98 9.33
CA ASP A 359 -15.92 -17.07 8.91
C ASP A 359 -17.33 -16.89 9.48
N VAL A 360 -18.33 -17.21 8.67
CA VAL A 360 -19.74 -17.16 9.05
C VAL A 360 -20.41 -18.47 8.65
N THR A 361 -21.58 -18.75 9.21
CA THR A 361 -22.37 -19.90 8.75
C THR A 361 -22.81 -19.64 7.31
N PRO A 362 -22.50 -20.55 6.36
CA PRO A 362 -22.83 -20.37 4.97
C PRO A 362 -24.32 -20.11 4.75
N ALA A 363 -24.61 -19.08 3.96
CA ALA A 363 -25.99 -18.67 3.67
C ALA A 363 -26.10 -18.11 2.26
N THR A 364 -27.16 -18.49 1.55
CA THR A 364 -27.46 -17.98 0.19
C THR A 364 -27.74 -16.49 0.16
N LYS A 365 -28.14 -15.90 1.30
CA LYS A 365 -28.26 -14.47 1.54
C LYS A 365 -27.62 -14.16 2.88
N PHE A 366 -26.53 -13.45 2.87
CA PHE A 366 -25.82 -13.02 4.05
C PHE A 366 -26.03 -11.54 4.32
N GLY A 367 -26.18 -11.16 5.58
CA GLY A 367 -26.19 -9.76 6.03
C GLY A 367 -25.82 -9.67 7.50
N ALA A 368 -24.97 -8.70 7.83
CA ALA A 368 -24.50 -8.45 9.17
C ALA A 368 -24.26 -6.95 9.41
N THR A 369 -24.24 -6.59 10.70
CA THR A 369 -23.84 -5.27 11.16
C THR A 369 -22.67 -5.45 12.11
N ILE A 370 -21.52 -4.91 11.74
CA ILE A 370 -20.24 -5.14 12.41
C ILE A 370 -19.61 -3.83 12.90
N PRO A 371 -19.05 -3.78 14.11
CA PRO A 371 -18.25 -2.65 14.55
C PRO A 371 -16.90 -2.65 13.80
N PHE A 372 -16.43 -1.47 13.43
CA PHE A 372 -15.15 -1.27 12.78
C PHE A 372 -14.48 -0.02 13.35
N ILE A 373 -13.16 -0.07 13.56
CA ILE A 373 -12.39 1.08 14.02
C ILE A 373 -11.55 1.60 12.85
N MET A 374 -11.84 2.82 12.42
CA MET A 374 -11.08 3.51 11.38
C MET A 374 -9.67 3.83 11.86
N SER A 375 -8.73 3.92 10.94
CA SER A 375 -7.39 4.42 11.23
C SER A 375 -7.45 5.81 11.88
N PRO A 376 -6.50 6.17 12.76
CA PRO A 376 -6.51 7.47 13.42
C PRO A 376 -6.35 8.63 12.43
N GLY A 377 -6.83 9.81 12.83
CA GLY A 377 -6.78 11.06 12.08
C GLY A 377 -8.09 11.37 11.33
N ASP A 378 -8.36 12.66 11.23
CA ASP A 378 -9.54 13.20 10.55
C ASP A 378 -9.41 13.11 9.03
N GLY A 379 -10.54 13.20 8.34
CA GLY A 379 -10.63 13.17 6.89
C GLY A 379 -11.55 12.09 6.35
N GLN A 380 -11.68 12.07 5.04
CA GLN A 380 -12.48 11.06 4.34
C GLN A 380 -11.83 9.68 4.46
N LYS A 381 -12.57 8.72 4.99
CA LYS A 381 -12.16 7.33 5.19
C LYS A 381 -13.07 6.42 4.37
N SER A 382 -12.50 5.37 3.81
CA SER A 382 -13.25 4.37 3.05
C SER A 382 -13.05 2.99 3.64
N VAL A 383 -14.11 2.22 3.69
CA VAL A 383 -14.08 0.80 4.06
C VAL A 383 -14.40 -0.02 2.82
N TYR A 384 -13.65 -1.07 2.61
CA TYR A 384 -13.84 -2.06 1.55
C TYR A 384 -14.21 -3.39 2.20
N VAL A 385 -15.19 -4.07 1.63
CA VAL A 385 -15.70 -5.36 2.13
C VAL A 385 -15.73 -6.35 0.98
N TRP A 386 -15.18 -7.53 1.21
CA TRP A 386 -15.23 -8.67 0.30
C TRP A 386 -15.93 -9.83 0.98
N PHE A 387 -16.53 -10.66 0.19
CA PHE A 387 -17.19 -11.89 0.64
C PHE A 387 -16.55 -13.09 -0.04
N LYS A 388 -16.49 -14.19 0.67
CA LYS A 388 -15.97 -15.46 0.19
C LYS A 388 -16.98 -16.55 0.42
N ASP A 389 -17.20 -17.43 -0.57
CA ASP A 389 -18.02 -18.62 -0.46
C ASP A 389 -17.25 -19.81 0.14
N GLU A 390 -17.90 -20.96 0.28
CA GLU A 390 -17.25 -22.21 0.71
C GLU A 390 -16.31 -22.77 -0.37
N GLY A 391 -16.53 -22.47 -1.66
CA GLY A 391 -15.65 -22.82 -2.77
C GLY A 391 -14.34 -22.02 -2.78
N GLY A 392 -14.25 -20.95 -1.99
CA GLY A 392 -13.10 -20.05 -1.90
C GLY A 392 -13.11 -18.95 -2.98
N ASN A 393 -14.22 -18.75 -3.68
CA ASN A 393 -14.35 -17.64 -4.65
C ASN A 393 -14.61 -16.33 -3.89
N VAL A 394 -13.91 -15.27 -4.30
CA VAL A 394 -13.94 -13.95 -3.63
C VAL A 394 -14.67 -12.94 -4.50
N SER A 395 -15.62 -12.21 -3.90
CA SER A 395 -16.41 -11.17 -4.59
C SER A 395 -15.58 -9.98 -5.05
N THR A 396 -16.13 -9.15 -5.92
CA THR A 396 -15.71 -7.75 -6.05
C THR A 396 -15.93 -7.02 -4.71
N PRO A 397 -15.16 -5.94 -4.42
CA PRO A 397 -15.37 -5.19 -3.20
C PRO A 397 -16.66 -4.38 -3.23
N ALA A 398 -17.41 -4.38 -2.12
CA ALA A 398 -18.28 -3.28 -1.78
C ALA A 398 -17.47 -2.20 -1.07
N SER A 399 -17.79 -0.93 -1.26
CA SER A 399 -17.13 0.16 -0.55
C SER A 399 -18.15 1.16 0.00
N ALA A 400 -17.81 1.72 1.16
CA ALA A 400 -18.53 2.82 1.76
C ALA A 400 -17.56 3.85 2.30
N THR A 401 -17.96 5.11 2.30
CA THR A 401 -17.11 6.23 2.70
C THR A 401 -17.81 7.07 3.75
N ILE A 402 -17.05 7.56 4.73
CA ILE A 402 -17.52 8.48 5.76
C ILE A 402 -16.44 9.53 6.04
N LEU A 403 -16.84 10.72 6.43
CA LEU A 403 -15.94 11.75 6.92
C LEU A 403 -15.75 11.60 8.43
N VAL A 404 -14.55 11.21 8.86
CA VAL A 404 -14.19 11.17 10.29
C VAL A 404 -13.66 12.54 10.70
N ASN A 405 -14.24 13.12 11.73
CA ASN A 405 -13.84 14.42 12.27
C ASN A 405 -13.87 14.42 13.80
N THR A 406 -12.82 13.89 14.39
CA THR A 406 -12.63 13.82 15.85
C THR A 406 -12.09 15.13 16.41
N SER A 407 -11.55 15.99 15.57
CA SER A 407 -10.88 17.25 15.95
C SER A 407 -11.83 18.42 16.08
N GLY A 408 -13.03 18.34 15.54
CA GLY A 408 -13.94 19.46 15.40
C GLY A 408 -13.59 20.46 14.30
N TYR A 409 -12.61 20.12 13.40
CA TYR A 409 -12.21 20.92 12.25
C TYR A 409 -12.28 20.10 10.96
N LEU A 410 -12.89 20.68 9.91
CA LEU A 410 -13.01 20.10 8.57
C LEU A 410 -12.12 20.83 7.56
N CYS A 411 -11.33 20.11 6.79
CA CYS A 411 -10.68 20.68 5.61
C CYS A 411 -11.73 20.91 4.52
N VAL A 412 -12.16 22.15 4.33
CA VAL A 412 -13.19 22.52 3.36
C VAL A 412 -12.62 22.79 1.97
N SER A 413 -11.48 23.45 1.88
CA SER A 413 -10.85 23.77 0.60
C SER A 413 -9.33 23.64 0.65
N GLN A 414 -8.71 23.50 -0.52
CA GLN A 414 -7.27 23.54 -0.73
C GLN A 414 -6.95 24.14 -2.09
N TRP A 415 -5.87 24.93 -2.16
CA TRP A 415 -5.41 25.51 -3.41
C TRP A 415 -3.90 25.67 -3.45
N GLY A 416 -3.37 25.81 -4.64
CA GLY A 416 -1.95 25.90 -4.91
C GLY A 416 -1.44 24.72 -5.72
N ARG A 417 -0.39 24.97 -6.49
CA ARG A 417 0.30 23.96 -7.28
C ARG A 417 1.77 24.34 -7.42
N THR A 418 2.62 23.38 -7.65
CA THR A 418 4.05 23.63 -7.87
C THR A 418 4.29 24.42 -9.16
N GLY A 419 5.04 25.52 -9.10
CA GLY A 419 5.42 26.29 -10.26
C GLY A 419 6.38 27.44 -9.96
N ARG A 420 7.07 27.90 -11.01
CA ARG A 420 8.07 28.98 -10.97
C ARG A 420 7.64 30.22 -11.73
N GLY A 421 6.40 30.30 -12.16
CA GLY A 421 5.93 31.42 -13.00
C GLY A 421 6.06 32.77 -12.30
N ALA A 422 6.74 33.74 -12.95
CA ALA A 422 6.99 35.08 -12.42
C ALA A 422 5.93 36.11 -12.82
N SER A 423 4.91 35.74 -13.58
CA SER A 423 3.86 36.67 -14.07
C SER A 423 2.53 36.45 -13.37
N LEU A 424 1.62 37.42 -13.48
CA LEU A 424 0.23 37.31 -13.00
C LEU A 424 -0.54 36.10 -13.58
N LEU A 425 -0.12 35.59 -14.75
CA LEU A 425 -0.68 34.41 -15.39
C LEU A 425 -0.36 33.12 -14.61
N HIS A 426 0.59 33.15 -13.68
CA HIS A 426 1.02 32.05 -12.84
C HIS A 426 0.64 32.24 -11.35
N GLY A 427 -0.39 33.05 -11.08
CA GLY A 427 -0.97 33.17 -9.74
C GLY A 427 -1.45 31.83 -9.21
N GLY A 428 -1.22 31.60 -7.91
CA GLY A 428 -1.52 30.31 -7.28
C GLY A 428 -0.48 29.21 -7.50
N GLU A 429 0.60 29.47 -8.26
CA GLU A 429 1.76 28.58 -8.31
C GLU A 429 2.74 28.90 -7.19
N PHE A 430 3.22 27.89 -6.49
CA PHE A 430 4.19 28.00 -5.41
C PHE A 430 5.45 27.20 -5.71
N MET A 431 6.58 27.66 -5.16
CA MET A 431 7.81 26.89 -5.12
C MET A 431 8.23 26.64 -3.67
N ALA A 432 8.29 25.39 -3.28
CA ALA A 432 8.74 25.03 -1.93
C ALA A 432 10.18 25.53 -1.67
N PRO A 433 10.47 25.97 -0.43
CA PRO A 433 9.56 26.05 0.70
C PRO A 433 8.59 27.23 0.62
N ILE A 434 7.39 27.08 1.17
CA ILE A 434 6.42 28.15 1.41
C ILE A 434 6.38 28.35 2.92
N TYR A 435 6.45 29.58 3.44
CA TYR A 435 6.60 29.76 4.89
C TYR A 435 5.46 30.54 5.54
N GLY A 436 5.41 31.84 5.35
CA GLY A 436 4.53 32.74 6.09
C GLY A 436 3.13 32.79 5.50
N LEU A 437 2.15 32.93 6.38
CA LEU A 437 0.74 33.16 6.06
C LEU A 437 0.18 34.21 7.00
N SER A 438 -0.59 35.15 6.49
CA SER A 438 -1.32 36.14 7.30
C SER A 438 -2.65 36.46 6.62
N ILE A 439 -3.63 36.89 7.43
CA ILE A 439 -4.95 37.29 6.96
C ILE A 439 -5.24 38.74 7.40
N ASP A 440 -5.84 39.55 6.51
CA ASP A 440 -6.30 40.89 6.88
C ASP A 440 -7.74 40.85 7.43
N GLN A 441 -8.22 42.00 7.89
CA GLN A 441 -9.56 42.15 8.44
C GLN A 441 -10.68 41.97 7.40
N GLN A 442 -10.37 41.97 6.12
CA GLN A 442 -11.27 41.76 5.00
C GLN A 442 -11.31 40.30 4.54
N GLY A 443 -10.53 39.43 5.21
CA GLY A 443 -10.40 38.02 4.86
C GLY A 443 -9.44 37.71 3.71
N SER A 444 -8.66 38.71 3.23
CA SER A 444 -7.64 38.42 2.21
C SER A 444 -6.44 37.71 2.84
N LEU A 445 -5.95 36.70 2.14
CA LEU A 445 -4.79 35.90 2.56
C LEU A 445 -3.52 36.36 1.83
N PHE A 446 -2.43 36.44 2.57
CA PHE A 446 -1.11 36.77 2.04
C PHE A 446 -0.14 35.65 2.35
N VAL A 447 0.41 35.05 1.31
CA VAL A 447 1.29 33.85 1.39
C VAL A 447 2.69 34.21 0.94
N VAL A 448 3.69 33.90 1.74
CA VAL A 448 5.10 34.04 1.38
C VAL A 448 5.56 32.85 0.58
N ASP A 449 5.69 33.02 -0.72
CA ASP A 449 6.24 32.06 -1.69
C ASP A 449 7.77 32.21 -1.72
N ASN A 450 8.42 31.66 -0.69
CA ASN A 450 9.86 31.85 -0.43
C ASN A 450 10.72 31.35 -1.59
N GLY A 451 10.42 30.16 -2.12
CA GLY A 451 11.17 29.58 -3.23
C GLY A 451 11.16 30.45 -4.50
N ASN A 452 10.11 31.27 -4.68
CA ASN A 452 10.01 32.24 -5.76
C ASN A 452 10.37 33.67 -5.34
N ASN A 453 10.73 33.93 -4.08
CA ASN A 453 11.07 35.24 -3.52
C ASN A 453 9.98 36.30 -3.75
N ARG A 454 8.73 35.97 -3.43
CA ARG A 454 7.56 36.83 -3.65
C ARG A 454 6.49 36.65 -2.59
N VAL A 455 5.52 37.52 -2.58
CA VAL A 455 4.27 37.40 -1.83
C VAL A 455 3.13 37.25 -2.81
N GLN A 456 2.16 36.40 -2.50
CA GLN A 456 0.92 36.24 -3.26
C GLN A 456 -0.27 36.55 -2.35
N LYS A 457 -1.26 37.28 -2.90
CA LYS A 457 -2.54 37.59 -2.24
C LYS A 457 -3.66 36.80 -2.87
N PHE A 458 -4.53 36.28 -2.01
CA PHE A 458 -5.74 35.53 -2.38
C PHE A 458 -6.96 36.11 -1.63
N ASP A 459 -8.15 35.87 -2.13
CA ASP A 459 -9.36 36.02 -1.33
C ASP A 459 -9.53 34.82 -0.36
N ASN A 460 -10.59 34.86 0.47
CA ASN A 460 -10.85 33.81 1.45
C ASN A 460 -11.35 32.49 0.83
N ALA A 461 -11.70 32.47 -0.45
CA ALA A 461 -12.03 31.27 -1.22
C ALA A 461 -10.80 30.67 -1.94
N GLY A 462 -9.61 31.28 -1.78
CA GLY A 462 -8.37 30.84 -2.41
C GLY A 462 -8.17 31.32 -3.84
N ASN A 463 -9.02 32.25 -4.34
CA ASN A 463 -8.82 32.82 -5.66
C ASN A 463 -7.66 33.82 -5.64
N PHE A 464 -6.74 33.67 -6.60
CA PHE A 464 -5.59 34.55 -6.74
C PHE A 464 -5.99 35.98 -7.11
N ILE A 465 -5.41 36.95 -6.39
CA ILE A 465 -5.66 38.40 -6.63
C ILE A 465 -4.46 39.05 -7.27
N ILE A 466 -3.31 39.03 -6.59
CA ILE A 466 -2.09 39.73 -7.04
C ILE A 466 -0.84 39.10 -6.43
N LEU A 467 0.33 39.31 -7.04
CA LEU A 467 1.63 38.98 -6.47
C LEU A 467 2.63 40.17 -6.64
N TRP A 468 3.63 40.22 -5.75
CA TRP A 468 4.74 41.14 -5.83
C TRP A 468 6.02 40.56 -5.25
N GLY A 469 7.14 41.11 -5.62
CA GLY A 469 8.47 40.70 -5.22
C GLY A 469 9.21 39.89 -6.27
N ASN A 470 10.53 40.05 -6.25
CA ASN A 470 11.49 39.30 -7.05
C ASN A 470 12.75 39.05 -6.21
N PHE A 471 13.62 38.16 -6.65
CA PHE A 471 14.90 37.97 -5.99
C PHE A 471 15.77 39.23 -6.02
N GLY A 472 16.30 39.65 -4.89
CA GLY A 472 17.23 40.75 -4.79
C GLY A 472 17.24 41.50 -3.46
N SER A 473 18.04 42.58 -3.36
CA SER A 473 18.20 43.43 -2.17
C SER A 473 17.60 44.84 -2.31
N ALA A 474 17.10 45.21 -3.50
CA ALA A 474 16.43 46.48 -3.71
C ALA A 474 15.11 46.58 -2.93
N ASN A 475 14.50 47.75 -2.86
CA ASN A 475 13.15 47.89 -2.29
C ASN A 475 12.15 47.06 -3.12
N ALA A 476 11.21 46.45 -2.47
CA ALA A 476 10.24 45.50 -3.04
C ALA A 476 10.82 44.18 -3.57
N ASN A 477 12.12 43.96 -3.52
CA ASN A 477 12.74 42.65 -3.79
C ASN A 477 13.04 41.94 -2.50
N PHE A 478 13.09 40.60 -2.56
CA PHE A 478 13.30 39.72 -1.41
C PHE A 478 14.47 38.75 -1.63
N HIS A 479 15.08 38.34 -0.53
CA HIS A 479 16.01 37.22 -0.51
C HIS A 479 15.61 36.25 0.63
N ASN A 480 14.97 35.14 0.26
CA ASN A 480 14.38 34.19 1.19
C ASN A 480 13.41 34.85 2.19
N PRO A 481 12.30 35.49 1.75
CA PRO A 481 11.32 36.04 2.67
C PRO A 481 10.65 34.91 3.49
N THR A 482 10.32 35.18 4.77
CA THR A 482 9.79 34.13 5.65
C THR A 482 8.50 34.51 6.38
N GLY A 483 8.55 35.43 7.33
CA GLY A 483 7.39 35.88 8.10
C GLY A 483 6.59 36.95 7.38
N ILE A 484 5.30 37.01 7.65
CA ILE A 484 4.37 38.00 7.12
C ILE A 484 3.30 38.32 8.17
N ALA A 485 2.92 39.57 8.28
CA ALA A 485 1.84 40.02 9.16
C ALA A 485 1.10 41.23 8.57
N CYS A 486 -0.23 41.25 8.72
CA CYS A 486 -1.10 42.35 8.35
C CYS A 486 -1.31 43.31 9.53
N ASP A 487 -1.30 44.61 9.28
CA ASP A 487 -1.65 45.63 10.30
C ASP A 487 -3.14 46.03 10.24
N GLY A 488 -3.55 46.87 11.19
CA GLY A 488 -4.94 47.34 11.30
C GLY A 488 -5.41 48.27 10.16
N LYS A 489 -4.47 48.71 9.27
CA LYS A 489 -4.79 49.52 8.08
C LYS A 489 -4.88 48.65 6.81
N GLY A 490 -4.57 47.34 6.94
CA GLY A 490 -4.48 46.39 5.81
C GLY A 490 -3.14 46.45 5.09
N ASP A 491 -2.11 47.15 5.63
CA ASP A 491 -0.77 47.08 5.13
C ASP A 491 -0.07 45.79 5.58
N VAL A 492 0.91 45.33 4.81
CA VAL A 492 1.57 44.04 4.97
C VAL A 492 3.05 44.22 5.28
N TRP A 493 3.47 43.59 6.39
CA TRP A 493 4.86 43.56 6.82
C TRP A 493 5.48 42.20 6.50
N VAL A 494 6.63 42.21 5.80
CA VAL A 494 7.31 40.98 5.32
C VAL A 494 8.75 40.96 5.82
N VAL A 495 9.11 39.83 6.45
CA VAL A 495 10.49 39.56 6.88
C VAL A 495 11.31 39.10 5.68
N ASP A 496 12.30 39.92 5.30
CA ASP A 496 13.23 39.67 4.21
C ASP A 496 14.55 39.11 4.78
N THR A 497 14.50 37.83 5.13
CA THR A 497 15.42 37.14 6.05
C THR A 497 16.88 37.26 5.70
N ASN A 498 17.27 36.97 4.46
CA ASN A 498 18.68 37.02 4.04
C ASN A 498 19.15 38.45 3.71
N ASN A 499 18.23 39.41 3.60
CA ASN A 499 18.55 40.84 3.55
C ASN A 499 18.54 41.48 4.96
N HIS A 500 18.26 40.70 6.02
CA HIS A 500 18.30 41.13 7.44
C HIS A 500 17.44 42.36 7.72
N ARG A 501 16.22 42.41 7.17
CA ARG A 501 15.32 43.55 7.27
C ARG A 501 13.85 43.14 7.29
N VAL A 502 12.99 44.06 7.61
CA VAL A 502 11.54 44.00 7.43
C VAL A 502 11.13 45.04 6.39
N GLN A 503 10.24 44.71 5.47
CA GLN A 503 9.67 45.63 4.49
C GLN A 503 8.14 45.72 4.68
N LYS A 504 7.58 46.92 4.52
CA LYS A 504 6.14 47.20 4.55
C LYS A 504 5.60 47.47 3.16
N PHE A 505 4.43 46.96 2.85
CA PHE A 505 3.73 47.10 1.58
C PHE A 505 2.28 47.51 1.77
N ASP A 506 1.72 48.26 0.83
CA ASP A 506 0.28 48.43 0.68
C ASP A 506 -0.36 47.08 0.35
N GLY A 507 -1.24 46.59 1.21
CA GLY A 507 -1.86 45.29 1.03
C GLY A 507 -2.92 45.21 -0.08
N LYS A 508 -3.30 46.33 -0.72
CA LYS A 508 -4.21 46.35 -1.87
C LYS A 508 -3.49 46.03 -3.17
N LEU A 509 -2.37 46.74 -3.41
CA LEU A 509 -1.67 46.69 -4.69
C LEU A 509 -0.22 46.19 -4.59
N GLY A 510 0.28 45.84 -3.40
CA GLY A 510 1.65 45.36 -3.20
C GLY A 510 2.72 46.47 -3.33
N GLY A 511 2.32 47.73 -3.27
CA GLY A 511 3.23 48.87 -3.35
C GLY A 511 4.15 48.96 -2.13
N TYR A 512 5.47 49.15 -2.37
CA TYR A 512 6.44 49.32 -1.31
C TYR A 512 6.19 50.64 -0.54
N LEU A 513 6.17 50.57 0.79
CA LEU A 513 5.95 51.74 1.67
C LEU A 513 7.21 52.11 2.44
N MET A 514 7.82 51.22 3.17
CA MET A 514 9.00 51.47 3.99
C MET A 514 9.76 50.18 4.33
N LYS A 515 10.91 50.31 4.94
CA LYS A 515 11.69 49.22 5.53
C LYS A 515 12.46 49.66 6.75
N PHE A 516 12.79 48.72 7.63
CA PHE A 516 13.71 48.90 8.74
C PHE A 516 14.56 47.63 8.97
N GLY A 517 15.62 47.76 9.74
CA GLY A 517 16.56 46.71 10.03
C GLY A 517 17.77 46.68 9.10
N SER A 518 18.85 46.10 9.59
CA SER A 518 20.10 45.85 8.89
C SER A 518 20.83 44.67 9.55
N ARG A 519 21.82 44.07 8.90
CA ARG A 519 22.59 42.95 9.47
C ARG A 519 23.35 43.36 10.72
N GLY A 520 23.20 42.63 11.82
CA GLY A 520 23.95 42.82 13.04
C GLY A 520 23.27 42.19 14.29
N ASN A 521 23.83 42.55 15.47
CA ASN A 521 23.32 42.10 16.76
C ASN A 521 22.96 43.27 17.70
N GLY A 522 23.09 44.53 17.23
CA GLY A 522 22.67 45.72 17.95
C GLY A 522 21.14 45.89 17.99
N GLU A 523 20.68 46.97 18.61
CA GLU A 523 19.27 47.38 18.64
C GLU A 523 18.79 47.72 17.22
N GLY A 524 17.63 47.17 16.83
CA GLY A 524 17.07 47.34 15.50
C GLY A 524 17.85 46.60 14.38
N GLN A 525 18.94 45.90 14.70
CA GLN A 525 19.66 45.04 13.76
C GLN A 525 19.22 43.60 13.87
N PHE A 526 19.31 42.84 12.79
CA PHE A 526 18.87 41.44 12.69
C PHE A 526 19.96 40.51 12.20
N ASN A 527 19.89 39.27 12.64
CA ASN A 527 20.63 38.16 12.06
C ASN A 527 19.66 37.03 11.68
N SER A 528 19.36 36.93 10.41
CA SER A 528 18.35 35.98 9.88
C SER A 528 17.02 36.03 10.64
N PRO A 529 16.31 37.18 10.63
CA PRO A 529 14.98 37.29 11.25
C PRO A 529 13.99 36.32 10.54
N TRP A 530 13.01 35.79 11.30
CA TRP A 530 12.06 34.80 10.76
C TRP A 530 10.61 35.19 10.92
N GLY A 531 10.09 35.19 12.12
CA GLY A 531 8.70 35.49 12.42
C GLY A 531 8.45 36.98 12.62
N ILE A 532 7.23 37.41 12.34
CA ILE A 532 6.75 38.76 12.61
C ILE A 532 5.28 38.72 13.04
N ALA A 533 4.91 39.50 14.01
CA ALA A 533 3.52 39.75 14.41
C ALA A 533 3.28 41.23 14.67
N VAL A 534 2.05 41.67 14.44
CA VAL A 534 1.60 43.04 14.68
C VAL A 534 0.52 43.06 15.75
N ASP A 535 0.76 43.79 16.83
CA ASP A 535 -0.28 44.20 17.79
C ASP A 535 -1.04 45.37 17.15
N ARG A 536 -2.18 45.06 16.56
CA ARG A 536 -3.00 46.07 15.81
C ARG A 536 -3.69 47.02 16.77
N VAL A 537 -3.89 46.63 18.03
CA VAL A 537 -4.59 47.40 19.05
C VAL A 537 -3.63 48.41 19.67
N ARG A 538 -2.42 47.96 20.03
CA ARG A 538 -1.44 48.79 20.77
C ARG A 538 -0.40 49.43 19.85
N GLY A 539 -0.36 49.06 18.58
CA GLY A 539 0.53 49.63 17.58
C GLY A 539 2.00 49.19 17.72
N TYR A 540 2.26 47.92 17.94
CA TYR A 540 3.58 47.35 18.07
C TYR A 540 3.86 46.25 17.05
N ILE A 541 5.12 46.10 16.69
CA ILE A 541 5.63 45.03 15.82
C ILE A 541 6.62 44.20 16.61
N TYR A 542 6.47 42.89 16.55
CA TYR A 542 7.39 41.93 17.15
C TYR A 542 8.07 41.12 16.07
N VAL A 543 9.42 41.07 16.10
CA VAL A 543 10.24 40.38 15.10
C VAL A 543 11.12 39.37 15.82
N VAL A 544 11.05 38.11 15.38
CA VAL A 544 11.92 37.03 15.87
C VAL A 544 13.26 37.13 15.16
N ASP A 545 14.30 37.54 15.87
CA ASP A 545 15.68 37.64 15.43
C ASP A 545 16.42 36.32 15.69
N SER A 546 16.14 35.33 14.85
CA SER A 546 16.33 33.91 15.11
C SER A 546 17.78 33.52 15.37
N ALA A 547 18.73 34.00 14.58
CA ALA A 547 20.14 33.68 14.75
C ALA A 547 20.83 34.52 15.87
N ASN A 548 20.15 35.53 16.41
CA ASN A 548 20.55 36.22 17.63
C ASN A 548 19.79 35.71 18.86
N PHE A 549 18.94 34.68 18.71
CA PHE A 549 18.20 34.02 19.79
C PHE A 549 17.38 34.97 20.66
N ARG A 550 16.74 35.98 20.03
CA ARG A 550 15.97 37.01 20.71
C ARG A 550 14.73 37.41 19.92
N VAL A 551 13.84 38.15 20.59
CA VAL A 551 12.71 38.85 19.97
C VAL A 551 12.94 40.34 20.16
N GLN A 552 12.61 41.15 19.15
CA GLN A 552 12.68 42.59 19.22
C GLN A 552 11.29 43.21 19.01
N LYS A 553 10.94 44.22 19.80
CA LYS A 553 9.70 45.03 19.73
C LYS A 553 9.99 46.39 19.12
N PHE A 554 9.13 46.79 18.19
CA PHE A 554 9.20 48.06 17.48
C PHE A 554 7.86 48.77 17.52
N ASP A 555 7.87 50.07 17.26
CA ASP A 555 6.67 50.85 16.92
C ASP A 555 6.27 50.64 15.45
N MET A 556 5.15 51.21 15.02
CA MET A 556 4.67 51.13 13.62
C MET A 556 5.50 51.93 12.59
N ASN A 557 6.49 52.71 13.03
CA ASN A 557 7.47 53.37 12.17
C ASN A 557 8.76 52.57 12.05
N GLY A 558 8.88 51.43 12.74
CA GLY A 558 10.07 50.60 12.76
C GLY A 558 11.15 51.06 13.75
N GLU A 559 10.81 51.97 14.68
CA GLU A 559 11.72 52.42 15.71
C GLU A 559 11.80 51.35 16.83
N PHE A 560 13.02 51.02 17.24
CA PHE A 560 13.29 49.99 18.26
C PHE A 560 12.78 50.43 19.63
N ILE A 561 12.11 49.56 20.36
CA ILE A 561 11.61 49.76 21.71
C ILE A 561 12.37 48.92 22.72
N MET A 562 12.44 47.62 22.52
CA MET A 562 13.09 46.68 23.44
C MET A 562 13.40 45.36 22.77
N SER A 563 14.23 44.55 23.42
CA SER A 563 14.47 43.15 23.03
C SER A 563 14.65 42.27 24.24
N TRP A 564 14.34 40.97 24.09
CA TRP A 564 14.57 39.94 25.10
C TRP A 564 14.94 38.63 24.47
N GLY A 565 15.53 37.75 25.28
CA GLY A 565 15.98 36.43 24.89
C GLY A 565 17.50 36.31 24.79
N SER A 566 17.96 35.10 24.91
CA SER A 566 19.35 34.69 24.71
C SER A 566 19.39 33.21 24.34
N PHE A 567 20.51 32.73 23.85
CA PHE A 567 20.72 31.30 23.58
C PHE A 567 20.54 30.43 24.82
N GLY A 568 19.72 29.37 24.73
CA GLY A 568 19.56 28.38 25.78
C GLY A 568 18.19 27.73 25.81
N SER A 569 17.96 26.89 26.85
CA SER A 569 16.71 26.17 27.11
C SER A 569 15.97 26.63 28.39
N GLY A 570 16.55 27.57 29.15
CA GLY A 570 15.92 28.15 30.33
C GLY A 570 14.72 29.04 29.98
N ASP A 571 14.10 29.59 31.03
CA ASP A 571 12.97 30.49 30.89
C ASP A 571 13.40 31.82 30.25
N GLY A 572 12.66 32.24 29.21
CA GLY A 572 13.01 33.41 28.40
C GLY A 572 14.23 33.23 27.51
N GLN A 573 14.85 32.06 27.50
CA GLN A 573 15.91 31.69 26.54
C GLN A 573 15.30 30.97 25.35
N PHE A 574 15.98 31.02 24.20
CA PHE A 574 15.50 30.45 22.93
C PHE A 574 16.60 29.62 22.24
N TYR A 575 16.14 28.60 21.51
CA TYR A 575 16.98 27.87 20.57
C TYR A 575 16.30 27.79 19.21
N PHE A 576 16.80 28.54 18.24
CA PHE A 576 16.18 28.75 16.93
C PHE A 576 14.69 29.14 17.01
N PRO A 577 14.33 30.25 17.67
CA PRO A 577 12.95 30.71 17.67
C PRO A 577 12.46 31.03 16.28
N ARG A 578 11.17 30.77 15.97
CA ARG A 578 10.60 30.89 14.62
C ARG A 578 9.36 31.77 14.57
N GLY A 579 8.21 31.22 14.93
CA GLY A 579 6.94 31.92 14.91
C GLY A 579 6.76 32.88 16.07
N VAL A 580 5.97 33.92 15.87
CA VAL A 580 5.47 34.82 16.90
C VAL A 580 4.02 35.17 16.61
N ALA A 581 3.19 35.22 17.64
CA ALA A 581 1.80 35.67 17.57
C ALA A 581 1.49 36.61 18.73
N VAL A 582 0.47 37.45 18.55
CA VAL A 582 0.00 38.40 19.58
C VAL A 582 -1.49 38.20 19.81
N ASP A 583 -1.87 38.00 21.05
CA ASP A 583 -3.25 38.10 21.49
C ASP A 583 -3.69 39.56 21.41
N GLN A 584 -4.61 39.85 20.49
CA GLN A 584 -5.05 41.23 20.23
C GLN A 584 -5.87 41.82 21.41
N ALA A 585 -6.51 40.94 22.23
CA ALA A 585 -7.28 41.39 23.38
C ALA A 585 -6.37 41.81 24.55
N ASP A 586 -5.48 40.92 24.96
CA ASP A 586 -4.66 41.12 26.17
C ASP A 586 -3.26 41.68 25.85
N GLY A 587 -2.76 41.53 24.63
CA GLY A 587 -1.43 41.95 24.18
C GLY A 587 -0.31 40.98 24.57
N PHE A 588 -0.67 39.76 24.99
CA PHE A 588 0.31 38.73 25.26
C PHE A 588 0.99 38.25 23.97
N VAL A 589 2.29 37.94 24.08
CA VAL A 589 3.12 37.53 22.96
C VAL A 589 3.52 36.09 23.13
N TYR A 590 3.25 35.27 22.12
CA TYR A 590 3.57 33.85 22.09
C TYR A 590 4.72 33.61 21.11
N ILE A 591 5.77 32.91 21.56
CA ILE A 591 6.98 32.63 20.77
C ILE A 591 7.13 31.12 20.58
N VAL A 592 7.30 30.72 19.34
CA VAL A 592 7.69 29.35 18.99
C VAL A 592 9.20 29.20 19.19
N ASP A 593 9.58 28.48 20.21
CA ASP A 593 10.96 28.12 20.54
C ASP A 593 11.28 26.73 19.92
N MET A 594 11.48 26.73 18.60
CA MET A 594 11.49 25.54 17.74
C MET A 594 12.52 24.50 18.18
N GLY A 595 13.75 24.92 18.46
CA GLY A 595 14.83 24.05 18.85
C GLY A 595 14.70 23.46 20.25
N ASN A 596 13.83 24.05 21.11
CA ASN A 596 13.44 23.52 22.41
C ASN A 596 12.05 22.86 22.38
N HIS A 597 11.43 22.72 21.21
CA HIS A 597 10.15 22.03 21.02
C HIS A 597 8.99 22.58 21.88
N ARG A 598 8.95 23.88 22.12
CA ARG A 598 7.99 24.50 23.05
C ARG A 598 7.46 25.83 22.54
N ILE A 599 6.40 26.32 23.19
CA ILE A 599 5.87 27.67 23.12
C ILE A 599 6.19 28.38 24.44
N GLN A 600 6.53 29.67 24.37
CA GLN A 600 6.66 30.54 25.54
C GLN A 600 5.74 31.75 25.38
N LYS A 601 4.91 32.09 26.45
CA LYS A 601 3.99 33.20 26.49
C LYS A 601 4.56 34.31 27.38
N PHE A 602 4.53 35.55 26.89
CA PHE A 602 5.07 36.71 27.59
C PHE A 602 4.06 37.84 27.71
N ASP A 603 4.07 38.55 28.85
CA ASP A 603 3.51 39.88 29.02
C ASP A 603 4.58 40.92 28.64
N THR A 604 4.29 41.75 27.64
CA THR A 604 5.17 42.82 27.13
C THR A 604 4.57 44.21 27.36
N SER A 605 3.61 44.34 28.27
CA SER A 605 2.92 45.61 28.61
C SER A 605 3.87 46.65 29.19
N THR A 606 4.93 46.20 29.86
CA THR A 606 6.03 47.07 30.29
C THR A 606 7.11 47.11 29.26
N ASN A 607 7.69 48.30 28.95
CA ASN A 607 8.76 48.44 27.98
C ASN A 607 10.17 48.26 28.59
N VAL A 608 10.29 47.49 29.68
CA VAL A 608 11.56 47.26 30.39
C VAL A 608 12.05 45.84 30.21
N LEU A 609 11.30 44.86 30.68
CA LEU A 609 11.61 43.43 30.54
C LEU A 609 10.31 42.63 30.50
N PRO A 610 10.08 41.79 29.48
CA PRO A 610 8.88 40.95 29.41
C PRO A 610 8.84 39.95 30.53
N GLN A 611 7.64 39.73 31.09
CA GLN A 611 7.39 38.67 32.07
C GLN A 611 6.97 37.40 31.36
N LEU A 612 7.68 36.30 31.60
CA LEU A 612 7.23 34.96 31.17
C LEU A 612 6.01 34.56 32.01
N LEU A 613 4.91 34.28 31.34
CA LEU A 613 3.63 33.88 31.97
C LEU A 613 3.43 32.35 31.95
N ALA A 614 3.74 31.71 30.85
CA ALA A 614 3.54 30.29 30.66
C ALA A 614 4.51 29.70 29.60
N LYS A 615 4.69 28.38 29.64
CA LYS A 615 5.38 27.60 28.62
C LYS A 615 4.79 26.21 28.55
N TRP A 616 4.70 25.63 27.34
CA TRP A 616 4.18 24.28 27.12
C TRP A 616 4.76 23.65 25.86
N GLY A 617 4.47 22.35 25.64
CA GLY A 617 4.83 21.59 24.44
C GLY A 617 6.15 20.84 24.52
N GLY A 618 7.07 21.18 25.42
CA GLY A 618 8.37 20.51 25.56
C GLY A 618 8.25 19.12 26.17
N SER A 619 9.00 18.13 25.64
CA SER A 619 9.22 16.87 26.36
C SER A 619 10.08 17.13 27.60
N ALA A 620 9.87 16.37 28.68
CA ALA A 620 10.60 16.54 29.97
C ALA A 620 12.12 16.33 29.88
N GLU A 621 12.66 15.93 28.74
CA GLU A 621 14.09 15.76 28.49
C GLU A 621 14.55 16.61 27.29
N ALA A 622 14.92 17.85 27.57
CA ALA A 622 15.60 18.73 26.64
C ALA A 622 16.97 18.13 26.24
N GLY A 623 17.09 17.72 24.99
CA GLY A 623 18.39 17.29 24.44
C GLY A 623 18.38 16.14 23.45
N HIS A 624 17.31 15.41 23.22
CA HIS A 624 17.26 14.31 22.26
C HIS A 624 16.19 14.51 21.19
N ALA A 625 16.60 15.00 20.03
CA ALA A 625 15.76 15.16 18.83
C ALA A 625 15.24 13.84 18.22
N SER A 626 15.37 12.71 18.90
CA SER A 626 15.04 11.38 18.38
C SER A 626 14.14 10.54 19.31
N SER A 627 13.43 11.15 20.28
CA SER A 627 12.49 10.36 21.09
C SER A 627 11.25 10.00 20.27
N PRO A 628 10.87 8.70 20.20
CA PRO A 628 9.59 8.27 19.61
C PRO A 628 8.36 8.79 20.35
N LEU A 629 8.56 9.42 21.53
CA LEU A 629 7.51 9.83 22.47
C LEU A 629 6.84 11.18 22.14
N ALA A 630 7.29 11.91 21.12
CA ALA A 630 6.71 13.20 20.72
C ALA A 630 5.39 13.07 19.90
N GLN A 631 4.67 11.95 20.00
CA GLN A 631 3.39 11.74 19.32
C GLN A 631 2.17 11.96 20.23
N GLU A 632 2.37 12.16 21.52
CA GLU A 632 1.27 12.43 22.42
C GLU A 632 0.66 13.82 22.19
N ALA A 633 -0.62 13.96 22.46
CA ALA A 633 -1.36 15.19 22.37
C ALA A 633 -0.75 16.26 23.30
N GLY A 634 -0.55 17.48 22.78
CA GLY A 634 0.08 18.58 23.52
C GLY A 634 1.61 18.56 23.54
N GLN A 635 2.26 17.53 22.95
CA GLN A 635 3.71 17.49 22.80
C GLN A 635 4.12 17.94 21.39
N LEU A 636 4.97 18.94 21.31
CA LEU A 636 5.40 19.54 20.06
C LEU A 636 6.74 18.96 19.56
N ARG A 637 6.87 18.85 18.24
CA ARG A 637 8.12 18.46 17.58
C ARG A 637 8.47 19.49 16.51
N SER A 638 9.56 20.23 16.72
CA SER A 638 10.01 21.29 15.80
C SER A 638 8.84 22.16 15.33
N PRO A 639 8.04 22.74 16.26
CA PRO A 639 6.93 23.61 15.90
C PRO A 639 7.44 24.83 15.13
N TRP A 640 6.61 25.38 14.22
CA TRP A 640 7.07 26.48 13.38
C TRP A 640 6.15 27.69 13.37
N GLY A 641 4.93 27.54 12.87
CA GLY A 641 3.92 28.60 12.82
C GLY A 641 3.07 28.66 14.08
N ILE A 642 2.57 29.85 14.40
CA ILE A 642 1.67 30.09 15.52
C ILE A 642 0.71 31.22 15.19
N THR A 643 -0.54 31.10 15.62
CA THR A 643 -1.55 32.17 15.56
C THR A 643 -2.47 32.09 16.76
N VAL A 644 -3.18 33.17 17.06
CA VAL A 644 -4.12 33.28 18.19
C VAL A 644 -5.44 33.80 17.64
N ASP A 645 -6.56 33.18 18.01
CA ASP A 645 -7.91 33.62 17.65
C ASP A 645 -8.46 34.71 18.58
N GLY A 646 -9.69 35.17 18.29
CA GLY A 646 -10.36 36.18 19.08
C GLY A 646 -10.76 35.76 20.51
N ALA A 647 -10.81 34.46 20.79
CA ALA A 647 -11.06 33.90 22.12
C ALA A 647 -9.79 33.76 22.96
N GLY A 648 -8.61 33.90 22.31
CA GLY A 648 -7.29 33.71 22.91
C GLY A 648 -6.75 32.28 22.76
N ASP A 649 -7.43 31.40 22.04
CA ASP A 649 -6.93 30.05 21.73
C ASP A 649 -5.76 30.11 20.76
N VAL A 650 -4.77 29.24 21.01
CA VAL A 650 -3.47 29.26 20.33
C VAL A 650 -3.37 28.06 19.37
N TYR A 651 -3.11 28.32 18.12
CA TYR A 651 -2.94 27.30 17.09
C TYR A 651 -1.48 27.20 16.67
N VAL A 652 -0.94 26.00 16.65
CA VAL A 652 0.49 25.75 16.40
C VAL A 652 0.65 24.74 15.27
N SER A 653 1.49 25.09 14.29
CA SER A 653 1.96 24.11 13.29
C SER A 653 3.04 23.24 13.95
N ASP A 654 2.66 22.03 14.36
CA ASP A 654 3.55 21.00 14.89
C ASP A 654 4.22 20.27 13.73
N THR A 655 5.13 20.98 13.09
CA THR A 655 5.71 20.67 11.76
C THR A 655 6.38 19.31 11.71
N GLY A 656 7.13 18.96 12.77
CA GLY A 656 7.84 17.68 12.84
C GLY A 656 6.92 16.47 13.04
N ASN A 657 5.67 16.70 13.45
CA ASN A 657 4.62 15.67 13.58
C ASN A 657 3.57 15.78 12.46
N HIS A 658 3.73 16.70 11.51
CA HIS A 658 2.83 16.89 10.37
C HIS A 658 1.38 17.14 10.76
N ARG A 659 1.14 17.92 11.82
CA ARG A 659 -0.19 18.20 12.37
C ARG A 659 -0.31 19.64 12.85
N ILE A 660 -1.55 20.04 13.14
CA ILE A 660 -1.86 21.29 13.85
C ILE A 660 -2.36 20.92 15.23
N GLU A 661 -1.92 21.66 16.23
CA GLU A 661 -2.42 21.56 17.60
C GLU A 661 -3.06 22.87 18.05
N LYS A 662 -4.19 22.75 18.76
CA LYS A 662 -4.91 23.87 19.38
C LYS A 662 -4.80 23.78 20.90
N PHE A 663 -4.48 24.90 21.53
CA PHE A 663 -4.38 25.05 22.96
C PHE A 663 -5.27 26.21 23.42
N ASP A 664 -5.71 26.20 24.69
CA ASP A 664 -6.30 27.36 25.28
C ASP A 664 -5.23 28.44 25.58
N ARG A 665 -5.66 29.61 26.05
CA ARG A 665 -4.75 30.70 26.36
C ARG A 665 -3.77 30.41 27.52
N GLU A 666 -4.06 29.43 28.37
CA GLU A 666 -3.21 28.94 29.47
C GLU A 666 -2.20 27.89 29.01
N GLY A 667 -2.35 27.35 27.77
CA GLY A 667 -1.49 26.34 27.16
C GLY A 667 -1.96 24.90 27.41
N ASN A 668 -3.22 24.71 27.86
CA ASN A 668 -3.81 23.38 27.94
C ASN A 668 -4.21 22.91 26.55
N PHE A 669 -3.92 21.65 26.24
CA PHE A 669 -4.28 21.05 24.96
C PHE A 669 -5.81 20.95 24.81
N ILE A 670 -6.32 21.38 23.66
CA ILE A 670 -7.74 21.28 23.30
C ILE A 670 -7.96 20.18 22.30
N THR A 671 -7.33 20.29 21.11
CA THR A 671 -7.50 19.33 20.00
C THR A 671 -6.32 19.39 19.03
N GLN A 672 -6.26 18.41 18.13
CA GLN A 672 -5.28 18.35 17.03
C GLN A 672 -5.91 17.74 15.78
N TRP A 673 -5.38 18.09 14.60
CA TRP A 673 -5.78 17.48 13.33
C TRP A 673 -4.61 17.43 12.37
N GLY A 674 -4.78 16.62 11.30
CA GLY A 674 -3.77 16.37 10.31
C GLY A 674 -3.02 15.07 10.54
N GLY A 675 -1.95 14.89 9.79
CA GLY A 675 -1.05 13.74 9.78
C GLY A 675 -0.22 13.75 8.51
N PHE A 676 0.84 12.97 8.46
CA PHE A 676 1.70 12.90 7.26
C PHE A 676 0.96 12.38 6.04
N GLY A 677 0.98 13.13 4.95
CA GLY A 677 0.40 12.70 3.68
C GLY A 677 0.22 13.84 2.67
N ASN A 678 -0.47 13.55 1.58
CA ASN A 678 -0.81 14.49 0.51
C ASN A 678 -2.33 14.57 0.23
N GLY A 679 -3.14 13.80 0.95
CA GLY A 679 -4.60 13.87 0.90
C GLY A 679 -5.13 15.18 1.49
N LYS A 680 -6.42 15.46 1.28
CA LYS A 680 -7.11 16.61 1.88
C LYS A 680 -7.09 16.47 3.40
N GLY A 681 -6.65 17.50 4.13
CA GLY A 681 -6.47 17.48 5.57
C GLY A 681 -5.22 16.75 6.08
N GLN A 682 -4.35 16.28 5.20
CA GLN A 682 -3.03 15.71 5.54
C GLN A 682 -1.93 16.71 5.18
N PHE A 683 -0.84 16.72 5.93
CA PHE A 683 0.25 17.67 5.75
C PHE A 683 1.58 17.01 5.44
N ASN A 684 2.40 17.76 4.71
CA ASN A 684 3.81 17.47 4.54
C ASN A 684 4.61 18.74 4.91
N PHE A 685 5.10 18.81 6.16
CA PHE A 685 5.72 19.98 6.76
C PHE A 685 4.82 21.23 6.74
N PRO A 686 3.76 21.30 7.57
CA PRO A 686 2.97 22.52 7.73
C PRO A 686 3.82 23.62 8.39
N TYR A 687 3.82 24.83 7.84
CA TYR A 687 4.62 25.97 8.36
C TYR A 687 3.75 27.14 8.80
N GLY A 688 3.34 27.99 7.86
CA GLY A 688 2.53 29.16 8.18
C GLY A 688 1.11 28.80 8.55
N ILE A 689 0.55 29.48 9.54
CA ILE A 689 -0.83 29.28 10.01
C ILE A 689 -1.45 30.65 10.32
N ALA A 690 -2.71 30.82 9.96
CA ALA A 690 -3.50 31.99 10.31
C ALA A 690 -4.95 31.58 10.62
N VAL A 691 -5.64 32.34 11.46
CA VAL A 691 -7.05 32.15 11.80
C VAL A 691 -7.82 33.41 11.50
N ASP A 692 -9.01 33.29 10.90
CA ASP A 692 -9.91 34.42 10.66
C ASP A 692 -10.87 34.68 11.82
N ALA A 693 -11.70 35.71 11.71
CA ALA A 693 -12.65 36.09 12.75
C ALA A 693 -13.81 35.08 12.92
N ARG A 694 -14.00 34.14 12.00
CA ARG A 694 -14.99 33.06 12.08
C ARG A 694 -14.43 31.76 12.65
N GLY A 695 -13.12 31.73 12.95
CA GLY A 695 -12.45 30.52 13.40
C GLY A 695 -11.97 29.61 12.28
N SER A 696 -12.06 30.04 11.00
CA SER A 696 -11.45 29.29 9.89
C SER A 696 -9.94 29.37 9.99
N VAL A 697 -9.29 28.21 9.93
CA VAL A 697 -7.84 28.06 10.06
C VAL A 697 -7.23 27.79 8.67
N PHE A 698 -6.27 28.58 8.28
CA PHE A 698 -5.54 28.45 7.03
C PHE A 698 -4.13 27.97 7.32
N VAL A 699 -3.67 26.93 6.62
CA VAL A 699 -2.38 26.27 6.85
C VAL A 699 -1.58 26.20 5.55
N VAL A 700 -0.34 26.64 5.58
CA VAL A 700 0.62 26.43 4.49
C VAL A 700 1.19 25.03 4.60
N ASP A 701 0.79 24.12 3.72
CA ASP A 701 1.31 22.77 3.57
C ASP A 701 2.48 22.78 2.56
N SER A 702 3.66 23.12 3.07
CA SER A 702 4.83 23.51 2.28
C SER A 702 5.37 22.38 1.41
N GLY A 703 5.45 21.17 1.92
CA GLY A 703 5.95 20.01 1.18
C GLY A 703 5.00 19.54 0.07
N ASN A 704 3.71 19.88 0.18
CA ASN A 704 2.71 19.62 -0.85
C ASN A 704 2.42 20.85 -1.74
N THR A 705 3.11 21.98 -1.49
CA THR A 705 3.00 23.24 -2.28
C THR A 705 1.59 23.80 -2.40
N ARG A 706 0.82 23.80 -1.28
CA ARG A 706 -0.57 24.23 -1.22
C ARG A 706 -0.89 24.98 0.07
N VAL A 707 -2.04 25.61 0.09
CA VAL A 707 -2.70 26.14 1.30
C VAL A 707 -3.98 25.33 1.50
N GLU A 708 -4.27 24.94 2.74
CA GLU A 708 -5.49 24.27 3.13
C GLU A 708 -6.30 25.13 4.10
N GLN A 709 -7.61 25.14 3.92
CA GLN A 709 -8.58 25.82 4.80
C GLN A 709 -9.35 24.80 5.61
N PHE A 710 -9.42 25.03 6.91
CA PHE A 710 -10.20 24.27 7.88
C PHE A 710 -11.26 25.15 8.53
N MET A 711 -12.47 24.63 8.65
CA MET A 711 -13.57 25.31 9.35
C MET A 711 -14.00 24.49 10.57
N PRO A 712 -14.58 25.10 11.62
CA PRO A 712 -15.29 24.37 12.66
C PRO A 712 -16.32 23.42 12.04
N ALA A 713 -16.52 22.24 12.63
CA ALA A 713 -17.29 21.15 12.01
C ALA A 713 -18.77 21.50 11.79
N ASP A 714 -19.35 22.32 12.63
CA ASP A 714 -20.71 22.83 12.52
C ASP A 714 -20.92 23.72 11.28
N GLU A 715 -19.94 24.57 10.95
CA GLU A 715 -20.01 25.44 9.76
C GLU A 715 -19.50 24.70 8.49
N GLY A 716 -18.43 23.90 8.62
CA GLY A 716 -17.80 23.20 7.50
C GLY A 716 -18.63 22.06 6.92
N SER A 717 -19.50 21.42 7.72
CA SER A 717 -20.37 20.33 7.26
C SER A 717 -21.45 20.82 6.31
N GLU A 718 -22.03 21.99 6.56
CA GLU A 718 -23.02 22.61 5.68
C GLU A 718 -22.41 22.93 4.30
N GLN A 719 -21.23 23.54 4.27
CA GLN A 719 -20.55 23.87 3.02
C GLN A 719 -20.20 22.64 2.17
N LEU A 720 -19.67 21.58 2.80
CA LEU A 720 -19.33 20.35 2.07
C LEU A 720 -20.57 19.61 1.57
N GLN A 721 -21.69 19.70 2.28
CA GLN A 721 -22.94 19.10 1.86
C GLN A 721 -23.54 19.85 0.65
N GLU A 722 -23.52 21.19 0.65
CA GLU A 722 -23.95 22.00 -0.52
C GLU A 722 -23.09 21.74 -1.76
N GLU A 723 -21.75 21.59 -1.59
CA GLU A 723 -20.84 21.25 -2.69
C GLU A 723 -21.13 19.86 -3.27
N ALA A 724 -21.44 18.87 -2.40
CA ALA A 724 -21.77 17.52 -2.82
C ALA A 724 -23.11 17.45 -3.58
N GLU A 725 -24.14 18.17 -3.09
CA GLU A 725 -25.45 18.26 -3.75
C GLU A 725 -25.33 18.96 -5.11
N THR A 726 -24.56 20.05 -5.19
CA THR A 726 -24.30 20.78 -6.46
C THR A 726 -23.56 19.89 -7.47
N THR A 727 -22.60 19.10 -7.02
CA THR A 727 -21.85 18.17 -7.89
C THR A 727 -22.76 17.06 -8.42
N ALA A 728 -23.62 16.50 -7.57
CA ALA A 728 -24.59 15.47 -7.96
C ALA A 728 -25.64 15.99 -8.97
N GLU A 729 -26.10 17.24 -8.82
CA GLU A 729 -26.99 17.89 -9.77
C GLU A 729 -26.34 18.13 -11.15
N ILE A 730 -25.05 18.52 -11.18
CA ILE A 730 -24.27 18.70 -12.40
C ILE A 730 -24.06 17.36 -13.12
N GLU A 731 -23.75 16.30 -12.40
CA GLU A 731 -23.57 14.95 -12.96
C GLU A 731 -24.91 14.40 -13.51
N GLN A 732 -26.04 14.60 -12.82
CA GLN A 732 -27.37 14.25 -13.31
C GLN A 732 -27.73 15.04 -14.57
N ALA A 733 -27.43 16.33 -14.62
CA ALA A 733 -27.72 17.18 -15.79
C ALA A 733 -26.88 16.77 -17.02
N GLN A 734 -25.64 16.32 -16.81
CA GLN A 734 -24.76 15.83 -17.89
C GLN A 734 -25.15 14.41 -18.34
N GLY A 735 -25.65 13.56 -17.44
CA GLY A 735 -26.15 12.21 -17.77
C GLY A 735 -27.45 12.20 -18.61
N THR A 736 -28.28 13.25 -18.52
CA THR A 736 -29.52 13.38 -19.28
C THR A 736 -29.37 14.01 -20.68
N SER A 737 -28.19 14.58 -20.99
CA SER A 737 -27.89 15.17 -22.31
C SER A 737 -27.21 14.19 -23.29
N GLY A 738 -26.99 12.94 -22.91
CA GLY A 738 -26.34 11.88 -23.69
C GLY A 738 -27.24 10.69 -24.08
N ALA A 739 -28.57 10.81 -23.95
CA ALA A 739 -29.53 9.77 -24.35
C ALA A 739 -30.25 10.13 -25.66
#